data_48a2fa6470e7064910e201a8aa4d2b0a
#
_entry.id   48a2fa6470e7064910e201a8aa4d2b0a
#
_cell.length_a   1.000
_cell.length_b   1.000
_cell.length_c   1.000
_cell.angle_alpha   90.00
_cell.angle_beta   90.00
_cell.angle_gamma   90.00
#
_symmetry.space_group_name_H-M   'P 1'
#
loop_
_entity.id
_entity.type
_entity.pdbx_description
1 polymer ?
#
loop_
_entity_poly.entity_id
_entity_poly.type
_entity_poly.pdbx_seq_one_letter_code
_entity_poly.pdbx_strand_id
1 'polypeptide(L)'
;MTYTPTDYLPYDFANRRHIGPSLSEMADMLKVLGVDSLDQLIDQTVPASIRQREPLSFGKPKSERELLFHMKRVAEKNKVLTSLIGMGYHGTVTPPAIQRNILENPAWYTAYTPYQPEISQGRLEALLNFQTMVSDLTGLEIANASLLDESTACAEAMTMAQRVAKSKAPAFFVDENCHPQNIAVIRTRAEPLGIEVIVGAPEALEPERVFGAIFQYPGTYGHLRDFEAPIAALHAARAIAVVAADPLALTILREPGAMGADIAVGSAQRFGVPVGYGGPHAAYMATRQQYARSMPGRLVGVSIDSHGNRAYRLSLQTREQHIRREKATSNVCTAQALLAVMAGFYAVFHGPQGLKAIAQRIHRKTVRMAKGLEAAGFRVEPKAFFDTVTVEVGLLQRGVLQAAVREGVNLRRVGTTKVGITLDEQTRPATIEAVWRAFGIILDDADYAPDYRLPDDLVRQSDYLTHPIFHMNRAETEMMRYMRRLADRDLALDRAMIPLGSCTMKLNAAAEMMPISWAEFSQLHPYAPADQAAGYRELIDDLSAKLCQITGYDAISMQPNSGAQGEYAGLLTIAAFHRANGEGHRNACLIPTSAHGTNPASAQMAGWEVVAVKTAPNGDIDVEDFRAKAEKYADRLAGCMITYPSTHGVFEETVQEICQITHAHGGQVYIDGANLNAMVGLSRPGDLGGDVSHLNLHKTFAIPHGGGGPGMGPIGVKAHLAAHLPGNPVTGQGEGPVSAAPYGSASVLPISWAYCLLMGGAGLTQATRVAILNANYIADRLEGAFKVLYRGRQGRVAHECIIDTRPYADSAGITVDDIAKRLMDCGFHAPTMSWPVAGTLMIEPTESETKAELDRFCDAMLAIREEIRAIEDGTMPRENNPLKNAPHTMEDLVRDWDRPYSREQGCFPPGAFRVDKYWPPVNRVDNVHGDRHLVCTCPPMQDYVDAAE
;
A
#
# COMPACT_ATOMS: atom_id res chain seq x y z
N MET A 1 -26.16 6.39 23.90
CA MET A 1 -27.48 6.58 23.30
C MET A 1 -27.80 5.35 22.51
N THR A 2 -28.80 4.59 22.92
CA THR A 2 -29.37 3.53 22.12
C THR A 2 -30.05 4.18 20.91
N TYR A 3 -29.50 3.96 19.73
CA TYR A 3 -30.10 4.41 18.48
C TYR A 3 -31.39 3.62 18.25
N THR A 4 -32.53 4.26 18.38
CA THR A 4 -33.83 3.66 18.04
C THR A 4 -34.18 4.06 16.60
N PRO A 5 -34.41 3.13 15.69
CA PRO A 5 -34.72 3.40 14.28
C PRO A 5 -36.05 4.11 14.03
N THR A 6 -36.79 4.46 15.07
CA THR A 6 -38.21 4.73 14.97
C THR A 6 -38.58 6.15 14.62
N ASP A 7 -37.70 7.12 14.73
CA ASP A 7 -38.13 8.50 14.66
C ASP A 7 -37.62 9.23 13.42
N TYR A 8 -38.23 8.98 12.25
CA TYR A 8 -38.05 9.80 11.04
C TYR A 8 -36.61 10.10 10.61
N LEU A 9 -35.64 9.33 11.10
CA LEU A 9 -34.25 9.44 10.69
C LEU A 9 -34.08 8.86 9.28
N PRO A 10 -33.35 9.54 8.42
CA PRO A 10 -33.07 9.05 7.08
C PRO A 10 -32.55 7.64 7.08
N TYR A 11 -33.04 6.78 6.19
CA TYR A 11 -32.55 5.41 6.04
C TYR A 11 -31.14 5.34 5.47
N ASP A 12 -30.59 6.45 5.01
CA ASP A 12 -29.27 6.57 4.44
C ASP A 12 -28.17 6.89 5.46
N PHE A 13 -28.44 6.82 6.77
CA PHE A 13 -27.41 6.90 7.79
C PHE A 13 -26.50 5.68 7.72
N ALA A 14 -25.19 5.92 7.55
CA ALA A 14 -24.18 4.89 7.34
C ALA A 14 -24.07 3.91 8.51
N ASN A 15 -24.21 4.37 9.75
CA ASN A 15 -24.14 3.52 10.93
C ASN A 15 -25.18 2.40 10.96
N ARG A 16 -26.28 2.52 10.22
CA ARG A 16 -27.27 1.45 10.03
C ARG A 16 -26.87 0.43 8.97
N ARG A 17 -26.03 0.84 8.02
CA ARG A 17 -25.65 0.01 6.86
C ARG A 17 -24.26 -0.56 7.02
N HIS A 18 -23.40 0.16 7.71
CA HIS A 18 -22.03 -0.26 7.95
C HIS A 18 -21.95 -1.38 8.98
N ILE A 19 -22.73 -1.29 10.07
CA ILE A 19 -22.78 -2.32 11.10
C ILE A 19 -23.66 -3.46 10.63
N GLY A 20 -23.08 -4.66 10.48
CA GLY A 20 -23.73 -5.82 9.89
C GLY A 20 -24.89 -6.37 10.72
N PRO A 21 -24.71 -6.74 12.02
CA PRO A 21 -25.78 -7.30 12.81
C PRO A 21 -26.85 -6.26 13.18
N SER A 22 -28.12 -6.63 13.04
CA SER A 22 -29.25 -5.87 13.58
C SER A 22 -29.30 -5.92 15.10
N LEU A 23 -30.09 -5.05 15.72
CA LEU A 23 -30.25 -5.02 17.19
C LEU A 23 -30.79 -6.35 17.75
N SER A 24 -31.69 -7.00 17.04
CA SER A 24 -32.21 -8.33 17.44
C SER A 24 -31.15 -9.42 17.32
N GLU A 25 -30.38 -9.41 16.23
CA GLU A 25 -29.26 -10.34 16.04
C GLU A 25 -28.17 -10.14 17.09
N MET A 26 -27.82 -8.89 17.41
CA MET A 26 -26.89 -8.60 18.51
C MET A 26 -27.40 -9.15 19.85
N ALA A 27 -28.69 -9.01 20.13
CA ALA A 27 -29.26 -9.58 21.34
C ALA A 27 -29.15 -11.11 21.37
N ASP A 28 -29.33 -11.78 20.24
CA ASP A 28 -29.15 -13.24 20.15
C ASP A 28 -27.69 -13.65 20.29
N MET A 29 -26.77 -12.88 19.71
CA MET A 29 -25.33 -13.10 19.88
C MET A 29 -24.89 -12.93 21.35
N LEU A 30 -25.42 -11.92 22.05
CA LEU A 30 -25.14 -11.69 23.48
C LEU A 30 -25.64 -12.86 24.35
N LYS A 31 -26.77 -13.46 24.01
CA LYS A 31 -27.25 -14.68 24.68
C LYS A 31 -26.30 -15.85 24.55
N VAL A 32 -25.72 -16.05 23.35
CA VAL A 32 -24.69 -17.07 23.12
C VAL A 32 -23.48 -16.84 24.03
N LEU A 33 -23.11 -15.59 24.22
CA LEU A 33 -21.99 -15.19 25.08
C LEU A 33 -22.33 -15.21 26.59
N GLY A 34 -23.58 -15.46 26.97
CA GLY A 34 -24.03 -15.44 28.37
C GLY A 34 -23.92 -14.08 29.04
N VAL A 35 -24.11 -12.99 28.27
CA VAL A 35 -24.10 -11.61 28.79
C VAL A 35 -25.42 -10.89 28.50
N ASP A 36 -25.84 -10.01 29.42
CA ASP A 36 -27.13 -9.32 29.32
C ASP A 36 -27.11 -8.11 28.38
N SER A 37 -25.93 -7.53 28.14
CA SER A 37 -25.79 -6.32 27.33
C SER A 37 -24.43 -6.20 26.68
N LEU A 38 -24.37 -5.38 25.62
CA LEU A 38 -23.11 -5.02 24.97
C LEU A 38 -22.17 -4.26 25.92
N ASP A 39 -22.71 -3.44 26.84
CA ASP A 39 -21.92 -2.75 27.87
C ASP A 39 -21.23 -3.75 28.81
N GLN A 40 -21.95 -4.77 29.23
CA GLN A 40 -21.38 -5.84 30.06
C GLN A 40 -20.24 -6.58 29.33
N LEU A 41 -20.43 -6.91 28.05
CA LEU A 41 -19.37 -7.53 27.25
C LEU A 41 -18.13 -6.66 27.21
N ILE A 42 -18.29 -5.35 26.94
CA ILE A 42 -17.18 -4.42 26.83
C ILE A 42 -16.47 -4.25 28.18
N ASP A 43 -17.20 -4.16 29.29
CA ASP A 43 -16.63 -4.06 30.65
C ASP A 43 -15.89 -5.36 31.05
N GLN A 44 -16.31 -6.51 30.51
CA GLN A 44 -15.59 -7.78 30.68
C GLN A 44 -14.31 -7.84 29.82
N THR A 45 -14.28 -7.16 28.67
CA THR A 45 -13.21 -7.28 27.67
C THR A 45 -12.12 -6.22 27.86
N VAL A 46 -12.51 -4.95 28.03
CA VAL A 46 -11.58 -3.81 28.13
C VAL A 46 -11.25 -3.56 29.58
N PRO A 47 -9.95 -3.57 29.98
CA PRO A 47 -9.53 -3.25 31.35
C PRO A 47 -10.02 -1.89 31.82
N ALA A 48 -10.48 -1.80 33.08
CA ALA A 48 -11.02 -0.55 33.63
C ALA A 48 -9.98 0.58 33.69
N SER A 49 -8.71 0.23 33.86
CA SER A 49 -7.57 1.17 33.96
C SER A 49 -7.32 1.95 32.67
N ILE A 50 -7.73 1.38 31.51
CA ILE A 50 -7.51 1.99 30.18
C ILE A 50 -8.82 2.46 29.55
N ARG A 51 -9.95 2.22 30.20
CA ARG A 51 -11.27 2.46 29.64
C ARG A 51 -11.59 3.95 29.52
N GLN A 52 -11.72 4.45 28.30
CA GLN A 52 -12.27 5.76 28.02
C GLN A 52 -13.78 5.75 28.28
N ARG A 53 -14.26 6.69 29.09
CA ARG A 53 -15.68 6.84 29.37
C ARG A 53 -16.30 8.08 28.72
N GLU A 54 -15.49 9.04 28.36
CA GLU A 54 -15.95 10.23 27.66
C GLU A 54 -16.22 9.92 26.18
N PRO A 55 -17.40 10.30 25.65
CA PRO A 55 -17.72 10.06 24.26
C PRO A 55 -16.87 10.92 23.33
N LEU A 56 -16.61 10.41 22.13
CA LEU A 56 -16.00 11.20 21.05
C LEU A 56 -16.93 12.34 20.65
N SER A 57 -16.41 13.58 20.63
CA SER A 57 -17.21 14.79 20.44
C SER A 57 -16.92 15.54 19.13
N PHE A 58 -16.95 14.85 18.01
CA PHE A 58 -16.80 15.49 16.69
C PHE A 58 -18.08 15.49 15.82
N GLY A 59 -19.21 15.69 16.48
CA GLY A 59 -20.47 15.95 15.84
C GLY A 59 -21.39 14.76 15.67
N LYS A 60 -22.57 15.03 15.18
CA LYS A 60 -23.58 14.02 14.85
C LYS A 60 -23.23 13.35 13.51
N PRO A 61 -23.64 12.07 13.32
CA PRO A 61 -23.49 11.42 12.02
C PRO A 61 -24.24 12.19 10.93
N LYS A 62 -23.67 12.21 9.73
CA LYS A 62 -24.32 12.77 8.54
C LYS A 62 -25.00 11.66 7.76
N SER A 63 -26.10 11.97 7.09
CA SER A 63 -26.63 11.12 6.02
C SER A 63 -25.69 11.14 4.81
N GLU A 64 -25.77 10.14 3.93
CA GLU A 64 -24.97 10.11 2.70
C GLU A 64 -25.16 11.37 1.85
N ARG A 65 -26.41 11.85 1.74
CA ARG A 65 -26.70 13.09 1.02
C ARG A 65 -26.04 14.31 1.65
N GLU A 66 -26.14 14.46 2.97
CA GLU A 66 -25.50 15.58 3.69
C GLU A 66 -23.99 15.52 3.59
N LEU A 67 -23.42 14.30 3.65
CA LEU A 67 -22.00 14.08 3.47
C LEU A 67 -21.55 14.54 2.09
N LEU A 68 -22.12 13.98 1.03
CA LEU A 68 -21.70 14.28 -0.35
C LEU A 68 -21.84 15.78 -0.67
N PHE A 69 -22.91 16.42 -0.18
CA PHE A 69 -23.09 17.85 -0.31
C PHE A 69 -21.99 18.63 0.46
N HIS A 70 -21.68 18.23 1.68
CA HIS A 70 -20.64 18.85 2.49
C HIS A 70 -19.27 18.69 1.83
N MET A 71 -18.93 17.47 1.43
CA MET A 71 -17.66 17.17 0.77
C MET A 71 -17.50 17.93 -0.55
N LYS A 72 -18.56 18.05 -1.33
CA LYS A 72 -18.51 18.82 -2.58
C LYS A 72 -18.22 20.31 -2.32
N ARG A 73 -18.85 20.90 -1.31
CA ARG A 73 -18.56 22.29 -0.90
C ARG A 73 -17.11 22.49 -0.45
N VAL A 74 -16.51 21.48 0.21
CA VAL A 74 -15.10 21.56 0.61
C VAL A 74 -14.20 21.35 -0.61
N ALA A 75 -14.52 20.38 -1.47
CA ALA A 75 -13.81 20.13 -2.71
C ALA A 75 -13.74 21.38 -3.62
N GLU A 76 -14.84 22.09 -3.76
CA GLU A 76 -14.93 23.32 -4.56
C GLU A 76 -14.07 24.49 -4.06
N LYS A 77 -13.51 24.42 -2.85
CA LYS A 77 -12.48 25.34 -2.37
C LYS A 77 -11.10 25.10 -3.01
N ASN A 78 -10.89 23.91 -3.59
CA ASN A 78 -9.71 23.61 -4.37
C ASN A 78 -9.80 24.25 -5.76
N LYS A 79 -8.70 24.80 -6.24
CA LYS A 79 -8.61 25.42 -7.57
C LYS A 79 -7.79 24.51 -8.48
N VAL A 80 -8.44 23.72 -9.30
CA VAL A 80 -7.79 22.81 -10.24
C VAL A 80 -7.36 23.59 -11.48
N LEU A 81 -6.10 24.01 -11.50
CA LEU A 81 -5.46 24.60 -12.70
C LEU A 81 -4.69 23.53 -13.46
N THR A 82 -4.46 23.76 -14.76
CA THR A 82 -3.59 22.88 -15.54
C THR A 82 -2.18 22.93 -14.96
N SER A 83 -1.68 21.81 -14.46
CA SER A 83 -0.37 21.77 -13.83
C SER A 83 0.71 21.42 -14.85
N LEU A 84 1.66 22.32 -15.00
CA LEU A 84 2.89 22.11 -15.79
C LEU A 84 4.13 22.12 -14.88
N ILE A 85 3.96 21.75 -13.62
CA ILE A 85 5.02 21.71 -12.60
C ILE A 85 5.95 20.53 -12.83
N GLY A 86 5.40 19.38 -13.21
CA GLY A 86 6.16 18.14 -13.42
C GLY A 86 6.67 17.51 -12.12
N MET A 87 7.98 17.29 -12.02
CA MET A 87 8.60 16.68 -10.83
C MET A 87 8.08 15.28 -10.53
N GLY A 88 7.87 14.45 -11.56
CA GLY A 88 7.35 13.08 -11.40
C GLY A 88 5.82 12.97 -11.26
N TYR A 89 5.08 14.08 -11.37
CA TYR A 89 3.62 14.13 -11.33
C TYR A 89 3.08 14.79 -12.58
N HIS A 90 2.24 14.08 -13.33
CA HIS A 90 1.79 14.49 -14.66
C HIS A 90 0.30 14.30 -14.84
N GLY A 91 -0.37 15.20 -15.53
CA GLY A 91 -1.74 14.99 -15.96
C GLY A 91 -1.80 13.80 -16.94
N THR A 92 -2.74 12.90 -16.71
CA THR A 92 -2.99 11.75 -17.56
C THR A 92 -4.48 11.59 -17.83
N VAL A 93 -4.84 10.92 -18.91
CA VAL A 93 -6.22 10.62 -19.25
C VAL A 93 -6.55 9.20 -18.85
N THR A 94 -7.18 9.05 -17.69
CA THR A 94 -7.68 7.73 -17.26
C THR A 94 -8.81 7.29 -18.19
N PRO A 95 -8.68 6.16 -18.93
CA PRO A 95 -9.77 5.65 -19.74
C PRO A 95 -11.01 5.38 -18.86
N PRO A 96 -12.20 5.88 -19.24
CA PRO A 96 -13.42 5.70 -18.43
C PRO A 96 -13.75 4.22 -18.15
N ALA A 97 -13.42 3.32 -19.08
CA ALA A 97 -13.57 1.89 -18.88
C ALA A 97 -12.72 1.36 -17.71
N ILE A 98 -11.48 1.84 -17.57
CA ILE A 98 -10.58 1.47 -16.46
C ILE A 98 -11.04 2.12 -15.16
N GLN A 99 -11.37 3.42 -15.20
CA GLN A 99 -11.86 4.13 -14.01
C GLN A 99 -13.05 3.41 -13.40
N ARG A 100 -14.08 3.12 -14.20
CA ARG A 100 -15.32 2.54 -13.71
C ARG A 100 -15.21 1.06 -13.34
N ASN A 101 -14.41 0.28 -14.08
CA ASN A 101 -14.34 -1.17 -13.89
C ASN A 101 -13.16 -1.65 -13.04
N ILE A 102 -12.24 -0.77 -12.68
CA ILE A 102 -11.11 -1.07 -11.78
C ILE A 102 -11.15 -0.15 -10.56
N LEU A 103 -10.95 1.17 -10.73
CA LEU A 103 -10.83 2.11 -9.61
C LEU A 103 -12.09 2.18 -8.76
N GLU A 104 -13.26 2.19 -9.41
CA GLU A 104 -14.57 2.34 -8.77
C GLU A 104 -15.29 0.98 -8.56
N ASN A 105 -14.63 -0.14 -8.87
CA ASN A 105 -15.23 -1.47 -8.79
C ASN A 105 -14.81 -2.21 -7.52
N PRO A 106 -15.75 -2.53 -6.59
CA PRO A 106 -15.44 -3.20 -5.33
C PRO A 106 -14.78 -4.58 -5.52
N ALA A 107 -15.05 -5.30 -6.61
CA ALA A 107 -14.35 -6.56 -6.91
C ALA A 107 -12.82 -6.40 -7.01
N TRP A 108 -12.33 -5.20 -7.32
CA TRP A 108 -10.91 -4.89 -7.39
C TRP A 108 -10.37 -4.21 -6.15
N TYR A 109 -11.05 -3.17 -5.64
CA TYR A 109 -10.49 -2.38 -4.54
C TYR A 109 -10.73 -2.99 -3.15
N THR A 110 -11.67 -3.93 -2.98
CA THR A 110 -11.93 -4.56 -1.68
C THR A 110 -11.16 -5.86 -1.44
N ALA A 111 -10.42 -6.34 -2.42
CA ALA A 111 -9.56 -7.52 -2.27
C ALA A 111 -8.31 -7.22 -1.44
N TYR A 112 -7.65 -8.25 -0.93
CA TYR A 112 -6.40 -8.14 -0.17
C TYR A 112 -5.18 -8.57 -0.99
N THR A 113 -3.98 -8.44 -0.41
CA THR A 113 -2.75 -8.99 -0.98
C THR A 113 -2.94 -10.47 -1.33
N PRO A 114 -2.57 -10.91 -2.53
CA PRO A 114 -2.89 -12.25 -3.04
C PRO A 114 -2.01 -13.35 -2.42
N TYR A 115 -2.00 -13.46 -1.09
CA TYR A 115 -1.29 -14.52 -0.35
C TYR A 115 -1.86 -15.92 -0.61
N GLN A 116 -3.16 -15.99 -0.92
CA GLN A 116 -3.84 -17.23 -1.25
C GLN A 116 -4.09 -17.25 -2.76
N PRO A 117 -3.16 -17.84 -3.52
CA PRO A 117 -3.16 -17.71 -4.98
C PRO A 117 -4.38 -18.34 -5.65
N GLU A 118 -4.91 -19.43 -5.09
CA GLU A 118 -6.03 -20.16 -5.69
C GLU A 118 -7.31 -19.32 -5.85
N ILE A 119 -7.44 -18.26 -5.04
CA ILE A 119 -8.59 -17.35 -5.05
C ILE A 119 -8.22 -15.93 -5.47
N SER A 120 -7.08 -15.76 -6.12
CA SER A 120 -6.51 -14.46 -6.48
C SER A 120 -5.90 -14.44 -7.88
N GLN A 121 -6.30 -15.37 -8.75
CA GLN A 121 -5.68 -15.56 -10.06
C GLN A 121 -5.88 -14.37 -11.00
N GLY A 122 -6.98 -13.64 -10.88
CA GLY A 122 -7.25 -12.45 -11.69
C GLY A 122 -6.32 -11.29 -11.33
N ARG A 123 -6.17 -10.97 -10.03
CA ARG A 123 -5.23 -9.92 -9.57
C ARG A 123 -3.79 -10.29 -9.90
N LEU A 124 -3.42 -11.55 -9.69
CA LEU A 124 -2.08 -12.03 -9.99
C LEU A 124 -1.75 -11.90 -11.49
N GLU A 125 -2.70 -12.23 -12.37
CA GLU A 125 -2.54 -12.01 -13.81
C GLU A 125 -2.38 -10.51 -14.14
N ALA A 126 -3.21 -9.66 -13.58
CA ALA A 126 -3.13 -8.22 -13.81
C ALA A 126 -1.80 -7.61 -13.30
N LEU A 127 -1.30 -8.07 -12.15
CA LEU A 127 0.00 -7.65 -11.62
C LEU A 127 1.16 -8.20 -12.45
N LEU A 128 1.03 -9.39 -13.02
CA LEU A 128 2.01 -9.95 -13.93
C LEU A 128 2.09 -9.13 -15.24
N ASN A 129 0.95 -8.66 -15.75
CA ASN A 129 0.91 -7.72 -16.87
C ASN A 129 1.69 -6.43 -16.55
N PHE A 130 1.53 -5.89 -15.33
CA PHE A 130 2.28 -4.72 -14.87
C PHE A 130 3.79 -4.98 -14.82
N GLN A 131 4.21 -6.11 -14.24
CA GLN A 131 5.62 -6.49 -14.18
C GLN A 131 6.23 -6.64 -15.58
N THR A 132 5.51 -7.28 -16.49
CA THR A 132 5.93 -7.44 -17.88
C THR A 132 6.09 -6.10 -18.58
N MET A 133 5.12 -5.20 -18.38
CA MET A 133 5.19 -3.83 -18.90
C MET A 133 6.44 -3.10 -18.43
N VAL A 134 6.72 -3.16 -17.12
CA VAL A 134 7.89 -2.48 -16.54
C VAL A 134 9.19 -3.09 -17.03
N SER A 135 9.30 -4.43 -17.07
CA SER A 135 10.47 -5.13 -17.61
C SER A 135 10.75 -4.76 -19.06
N ASP A 136 9.74 -4.79 -19.91
CA ASP A 136 9.87 -4.46 -21.33
C ASP A 136 10.29 -3.00 -21.55
N LEU A 137 9.65 -2.07 -20.81
CA LEU A 137 9.97 -0.64 -20.94
C LEU A 137 11.37 -0.30 -20.47
N THR A 138 11.81 -0.91 -19.37
CA THR A 138 13.13 -0.65 -18.79
C THR A 138 14.25 -1.44 -19.44
N GLY A 139 13.95 -2.51 -20.18
CA GLY A 139 14.93 -3.44 -20.74
C GLY A 139 15.64 -4.28 -19.66
N LEU A 140 15.01 -4.50 -18.50
CA LEU A 140 15.53 -5.30 -17.41
C LEU A 140 14.69 -6.56 -17.21
N GLU A 141 15.32 -7.64 -16.76
CA GLU A 141 14.75 -9.00 -16.85
C GLU A 141 13.61 -9.26 -15.85
N ILE A 142 13.58 -8.53 -14.72
CA ILE A 142 12.60 -8.76 -13.66
C ILE A 142 12.13 -7.45 -13.02
N ALA A 143 10.83 -7.31 -12.82
CA ALA A 143 10.22 -6.18 -12.15
C ALA A 143 9.31 -6.65 -11.00
N ASN A 144 9.16 -5.82 -9.97
CA ASN A 144 8.24 -6.08 -8.88
C ASN A 144 6.80 -5.65 -9.19
N ALA A 145 5.87 -6.08 -8.34
CA ALA A 145 4.44 -5.78 -8.46
C ALA A 145 4.06 -4.45 -7.78
N SER A 146 4.93 -3.50 -7.76
CA SER A 146 4.92 -2.11 -7.31
C SER A 146 5.65 -1.82 -5.99
N LEU A 147 5.98 -0.55 -5.82
CA LEU A 147 6.43 0.12 -4.59
C LEU A 147 5.51 1.31 -4.29
N LEU A 148 5.84 2.09 -3.25
CA LEU A 148 4.94 3.09 -2.69
C LEU A 148 4.90 4.39 -3.51
N ASP A 149 6.05 4.97 -3.82
CA ASP A 149 6.24 6.13 -4.70
C ASP A 149 7.66 6.15 -5.27
N GLU A 150 7.96 7.04 -6.21
CA GLU A 150 9.27 7.10 -6.85
C GLU A 150 10.39 7.41 -5.86
N SER A 151 10.19 8.32 -4.92
CA SER A 151 11.22 8.70 -3.96
C SER A 151 11.58 7.57 -3.02
N THR A 152 10.59 6.82 -2.54
CA THR A 152 10.83 5.62 -1.72
C THR A 152 11.47 4.51 -2.55
N ALA A 153 11.10 4.36 -3.83
CA ALA A 153 11.75 3.42 -4.73
C ALA A 153 13.22 3.76 -4.97
N CYS A 154 13.56 5.04 -5.11
CA CYS A 154 14.96 5.51 -5.19
C CYS A 154 15.74 5.18 -3.92
N ALA A 155 15.16 5.39 -2.75
CA ALA A 155 15.79 5.05 -1.46
C ALA A 155 15.95 3.53 -1.28
N GLU A 156 14.97 2.74 -1.70
CA GLU A 156 15.08 1.26 -1.72
C GLU A 156 16.16 0.79 -2.70
N ALA A 157 16.31 1.46 -3.86
CA ALA A 157 17.38 1.16 -4.81
C ALA A 157 18.77 1.45 -4.23
N MET A 158 18.94 2.53 -3.49
CA MET A 158 20.20 2.84 -2.77
C MET A 158 20.55 1.71 -1.79
N THR A 159 19.61 1.32 -0.94
CA THR A 159 19.86 0.25 0.05
C THR A 159 20.04 -1.11 -0.60
N MET A 160 19.37 -1.39 -1.71
CA MET A 160 19.58 -2.58 -2.51
C MET A 160 20.97 -2.55 -3.15
N ALA A 161 21.38 -1.43 -3.75
CA ALA A 161 22.71 -1.26 -4.33
C ALA A 161 23.81 -1.51 -3.30
N GLN A 162 23.68 -0.98 -2.06
CA GLN A 162 24.63 -1.24 -0.98
C GLN A 162 24.80 -2.74 -0.68
N ARG A 163 23.70 -3.48 -0.69
CA ARG A 163 23.72 -4.93 -0.39
C ARG A 163 24.34 -5.77 -1.49
N VAL A 164 24.13 -5.40 -2.76
CA VAL A 164 24.54 -6.23 -3.90
C VAL A 164 25.87 -5.77 -4.52
N ALA A 165 26.29 -4.52 -4.27
CA ALA A 165 27.58 -4.01 -4.73
C ALA A 165 28.76 -4.82 -4.19
N LYS A 166 29.77 -5.03 -5.04
CA LYS A 166 31.05 -5.59 -4.64
C LYS A 166 32.05 -4.49 -4.21
N SER A 167 31.79 -3.23 -4.56
CA SER A 167 32.49 -2.08 -4.03
C SER A 167 32.28 -1.97 -2.51
N LYS A 168 33.31 -1.54 -1.78
CA LYS A 168 33.27 -1.29 -0.32
C LYS A 168 33.30 0.19 0.02
N ALA A 169 33.16 1.04 -0.97
CA ALA A 169 33.09 2.48 -0.78
C ALA A 169 31.86 2.83 0.09
N PRO A 170 31.94 3.86 0.95
CA PRO A 170 30.89 4.20 1.90
C PRO A 170 29.78 5.10 1.33
N ALA A 171 29.99 5.70 0.15
CA ALA A 171 29.13 6.72 -0.39
C ALA A 171 28.20 6.20 -1.50
N PHE A 172 27.08 6.90 -1.67
CA PHE A 172 26.15 6.77 -2.78
C PHE A 172 26.05 8.09 -3.53
N PHE A 173 26.23 8.05 -4.85
CA PHE A 173 26.12 9.25 -5.68
C PHE A 173 24.68 9.44 -6.17
N VAL A 174 24.23 10.71 -6.14
CA VAL A 174 22.90 11.10 -6.62
C VAL A 174 23.07 12.23 -7.64
N ASP A 175 22.60 12.02 -8.85
CA ASP A 175 22.55 13.06 -9.88
C ASP A 175 21.75 14.27 -9.36
N GLU A 176 22.33 15.47 -9.45
CA GLU A 176 21.66 16.73 -9.08
C GLU A 176 20.39 16.99 -9.89
N ASN A 177 20.22 16.31 -11.04
CA ASN A 177 19.01 16.33 -11.86
C ASN A 177 17.93 15.35 -11.40
N CYS A 178 18.15 14.59 -10.32
CA CYS A 178 17.05 13.87 -9.66
C CYS A 178 16.00 14.85 -9.13
N HIS A 179 14.76 14.41 -9.05
CA HIS A 179 13.72 15.22 -8.44
C HIS A 179 14.09 15.59 -7.00
N PRO A 180 13.84 16.84 -6.56
CA PRO A 180 14.23 17.28 -5.22
C PRO A 180 13.71 16.40 -4.08
N GLN A 181 12.50 15.88 -4.22
CA GLN A 181 11.92 14.92 -3.25
C GLN A 181 12.65 13.59 -3.26
N ASN A 182 13.16 13.11 -4.42
CA ASN A 182 13.95 11.89 -4.52
C ASN A 182 15.26 12.04 -3.74
N ILE A 183 15.96 13.16 -3.95
CA ILE A 183 17.20 13.48 -3.22
C ILE A 183 16.93 13.53 -1.71
N ALA A 184 15.84 14.18 -1.30
CA ALA A 184 15.50 14.36 0.11
C ALA A 184 15.18 13.02 0.81
N VAL A 185 14.38 12.15 0.19
CA VAL A 185 14.04 10.83 0.76
C VAL A 185 15.26 9.90 0.77
N ILE A 186 16.12 9.94 -0.25
CA ILE A 186 17.39 9.21 -0.25
C ILE A 186 18.24 9.63 0.95
N ARG A 187 18.38 10.94 1.22
CA ARG A 187 19.13 11.45 2.39
C ARG A 187 18.53 10.98 3.70
N THR A 188 17.20 11.06 3.86
CA THR A 188 16.51 10.58 5.05
C THR A 188 16.75 9.09 5.30
N ARG A 189 16.77 8.28 4.24
CA ARG A 189 17.06 6.85 4.35
C ARG A 189 18.52 6.54 4.61
N ALA A 190 19.44 7.36 4.08
CA ALA A 190 20.88 7.18 4.19
C ALA A 190 21.43 7.53 5.58
N GLU A 191 20.91 8.59 6.21
CA GLU A 191 21.39 9.14 7.47
C GLU A 191 21.47 8.10 8.61
N PRO A 192 20.38 7.36 8.95
CA PRO A 192 20.44 6.36 10.03
C PRO A 192 21.38 5.19 9.74
N LEU A 193 21.66 4.93 8.45
CA LEU A 193 22.52 3.84 8.01
C LEU A 193 23.99 4.26 7.86
N GLY A 194 24.31 5.52 8.14
CA GLY A 194 25.67 6.08 8.00
C GLY A 194 26.17 6.12 6.56
N ILE A 195 25.27 6.17 5.57
CA ILE A 195 25.62 6.26 4.15
C ILE A 195 25.89 7.72 3.80
N GLU A 196 27.08 8.01 3.25
CA GLU A 196 27.39 9.31 2.70
C GLU A 196 26.64 9.51 1.36
N VAL A 197 25.87 10.58 1.23
CA VAL A 197 25.17 10.94 -0.01
C VAL A 197 25.88 12.10 -0.71
N ILE A 198 26.47 11.81 -1.86
CA ILE A 198 27.16 12.80 -2.71
C ILE A 198 26.20 13.23 -3.81
N VAL A 199 25.78 14.50 -3.79
CA VAL A 199 24.92 15.07 -4.85
C VAL A 199 25.75 15.92 -5.77
N GLY A 200 25.68 15.67 -7.08
CA GLY A 200 26.47 16.42 -8.07
C GLY A 200 26.04 16.16 -9.51
N ALA A 201 26.68 16.88 -10.43
CA ALA A 201 26.52 16.59 -11.85
C ALA A 201 27.13 15.22 -12.21
N PRO A 202 26.56 14.45 -13.15
CA PRO A 202 27.10 13.15 -13.54
C PRO A 202 28.58 13.14 -13.92
N GLU A 203 29.07 14.25 -14.44
CA GLU A 203 30.47 14.45 -14.80
C GLU A 203 31.41 14.55 -13.59
N ALA A 204 30.87 14.84 -12.41
CA ALA A 204 31.60 14.88 -11.14
C ALA A 204 31.64 13.54 -10.42
N LEU A 205 31.09 12.49 -11.01
CA LEU A 205 31.09 11.15 -10.42
C LEU A 205 32.51 10.59 -10.31
N GLU A 206 32.91 10.22 -9.10
CA GLU A 206 34.13 9.47 -8.79
C GLU A 206 33.76 8.01 -8.48
N PRO A 207 33.81 7.09 -9.47
CA PRO A 207 33.27 5.74 -9.31
C PRO A 207 33.89 4.92 -8.17
N GLU A 208 35.17 5.16 -7.87
CA GLU A 208 35.91 4.45 -6.81
C GLU A 208 35.47 4.86 -5.39
N ARG A 209 34.81 6.02 -5.25
CA ARG A 209 34.32 6.51 -3.95
C ARG A 209 32.95 6.02 -3.56
N VAL A 210 32.23 5.37 -4.49
CA VAL A 210 30.82 5.03 -4.31
C VAL A 210 30.58 3.53 -4.45
N PHE A 211 29.59 3.01 -3.71
CA PHE A 211 29.08 1.66 -3.94
C PHE A 211 27.99 1.62 -5.03
N GLY A 212 27.45 2.78 -5.38
CA GLY A 212 26.48 2.93 -6.46
C GLY A 212 26.13 4.37 -6.73
N ALA A 213 25.43 4.60 -7.83
CA ALA A 213 24.93 5.91 -8.25
C ALA A 213 23.53 5.82 -8.81
N ILE A 214 22.76 6.91 -8.67
CA ILE A 214 21.44 7.07 -9.30
C ILE A 214 21.39 8.27 -10.22
N PHE A 215 20.83 8.07 -11.42
CA PHE A 215 20.65 9.09 -12.45
C PHE A 215 19.18 9.23 -12.78
N GLN A 216 18.69 10.46 -13.04
CA GLN A 216 17.29 10.73 -13.41
C GLN A 216 17.15 10.85 -14.93
N TYR A 217 16.18 10.12 -15.52
CA TYR A 217 15.98 10.02 -16.95
C TYR A 217 14.50 10.07 -17.36
N PRO A 218 13.99 11.17 -17.92
CA PRO A 218 14.60 12.50 -18.07
C PRO A 218 14.90 13.19 -16.74
N GLY A 219 15.89 14.09 -16.72
CA GLY A 219 16.22 14.87 -15.53
C GLY A 219 15.11 15.85 -15.14
N THR A 220 15.08 16.26 -13.87
CA THR A 220 14.03 17.14 -13.30
C THR A 220 13.93 18.51 -13.99
N TYR A 221 14.99 18.94 -14.68
CA TYR A 221 15.05 20.19 -15.46
C TYR A 221 14.92 19.97 -16.96
N GLY A 222 14.65 18.73 -17.39
CA GLY A 222 14.42 18.32 -18.77
C GLY A 222 15.61 17.69 -19.49
N HIS A 223 16.78 17.61 -18.86
CA HIS A 223 17.99 17.06 -19.49
C HIS A 223 17.82 15.62 -19.93
N LEU A 224 18.15 15.34 -21.18
CA LEU A 224 18.38 14.00 -21.70
C LEU A 224 19.88 13.76 -21.80
N ARG A 225 20.35 12.69 -21.17
CA ARG A 225 21.78 12.32 -21.14
C ARG A 225 21.93 10.84 -21.45
N ASP A 226 23.01 10.51 -22.14
CA ASP A 226 23.45 9.11 -22.23
C ASP A 226 24.26 8.77 -20.99
N PHE A 227 23.84 7.73 -20.28
CA PHE A 227 24.48 7.25 -19.07
C PHE A 227 25.36 6.02 -19.31
N GLU A 228 25.56 5.56 -20.55
CA GLU A 228 26.37 4.38 -20.84
C GLU A 228 27.80 4.49 -20.30
N ALA A 229 28.48 5.62 -20.53
CA ALA A 229 29.85 5.83 -20.07
C ALA A 229 29.97 5.88 -18.52
N PRO A 230 29.20 6.68 -17.78
CA PRO A 230 29.24 6.65 -16.31
C PRO A 230 28.83 5.29 -15.73
N ILE A 231 27.88 4.57 -16.33
CA ILE A 231 27.49 3.21 -15.91
C ILE A 231 28.67 2.24 -16.12
N ALA A 232 29.35 2.28 -17.26
CA ALA A 232 30.52 1.45 -17.50
C ALA A 232 31.66 1.73 -16.48
N ALA A 233 31.85 2.99 -16.11
CA ALA A 233 32.83 3.40 -15.09
C ALA A 233 32.45 2.86 -13.69
N LEU A 234 31.16 2.90 -13.31
CA LEU A 234 30.67 2.28 -12.07
C LEU A 234 30.91 0.77 -12.05
N HIS A 235 30.63 0.07 -13.15
CA HIS A 235 30.89 -1.37 -13.25
C HIS A 235 32.37 -1.72 -13.12
N ALA A 236 33.25 -0.90 -13.72
CA ALA A 236 34.72 -1.05 -13.56
C ALA A 236 35.12 -0.94 -12.08
N ALA A 237 34.49 -0.04 -11.32
CA ALA A 237 34.67 0.12 -9.88
C ALA A 237 33.84 -0.89 -9.03
N ARG A 238 33.11 -1.83 -9.66
CA ARG A 238 32.23 -2.82 -9.02
C ARG A 238 31.08 -2.20 -8.23
N ALA A 239 30.69 -1.00 -8.58
CA ALA A 239 29.54 -0.26 -8.06
C ALA A 239 28.30 -0.53 -8.90
N ILE A 240 27.14 -0.20 -8.36
CA ILE A 240 25.82 -0.45 -8.96
C ILE A 240 25.30 0.83 -9.62
N ALA A 241 24.77 0.69 -10.82
CA ALA A 241 24.12 1.75 -11.55
C ALA A 241 22.60 1.69 -11.44
N VAL A 242 21.99 2.77 -10.95
CA VAL A 242 20.54 2.94 -10.83
C VAL A 242 20.08 4.05 -11.75
N VAL A 243 18.96 3.84 -12.46
CA VAL A 243 18.34 4.88 -13.28
C VAL A 243 16.89 5.08 -12.82
N ALA A 244 16.56 6.30 -12.40
CA ALA A 244 15.18 6.71 -12.13
C ALA A 244 14.56 7.20 -13.44
N ALA A 245 13.62 6.41 -13.99
CA ALA A 245 13.15 6.61 -15.37
C ALA A 245 11.63 6.81 -15.44
N ASP A 246 11.20 7.69 -16.33
CA ASP A 246 9.81 7.87 -16.70
C ASP A 246 9.38 6.80 -17.71
N PRO A 247 8.42 5.89 -17.38
CA PRO A 247 8.06 4.78 -18.26
C PRO A 247 7.43 5.24 -19.57
N LEU A 248 6.78 6.42 -19.64
CA LEU A 248 6.24 6.94 -20.88
C LEU A 248 7.35 7.47 -21.80
N ALA A 249 8.35 8.12 -21.25
CA ALA A 249 9.53 8.55 -21.98
C ALA A 249 10.24 7.35 -22.62
N LEU A 250 10.31 6.21 -21.90
CA LEU A 250 10.93 4.97 -22.39
C LEU A 250 10.23 4.35 -23.61
N THR A 251 9.03 4.80 -23.98
CA THR A 251 8.37 4.36 -25.21
C THR A 251 9.02 4.92 -26.49
N ILE A 252 9.82 5.99 -26.36
CA ILE A 252 10.54 6.65 -27.47
C ILE A 252 12.01 6.87 -27.17
N LEU A 253 12.45 6.74 -25.91
CA LEU A 253 13.85 6.88 -25.50
C LEU A 253 14.49 5.51 -25.22
N ARG A 254 15.79 5.41 -25.46
CA ARG A 254 16.61 4.24 -25.18
C ARG A 254 16.45 3.82 -23.72
N GLU A 255 16.17 2.54 -23.50
CA GLU A 255 15.88 1.99 -22.18
C GLU A 255 17.13 1.88 -21.29
N PRO A 256 16.97 1.99 -19.97
CA PRO A 256 18.07 1.89 -19.00
C PRO A 256 18.86 0.59 -19.09
N GLY A 257 18.20 -0.53 -19.35
CA GLY A 257 18.85 -1.84 -19.51
C GLY A 257 19.84 -1.87 -20.68
N ALA A 258 19.53 -1.21 -21.80
CA ALA A 258 20.41 -1.10 -22.96
C ALA A 258 21.60 -0.14 -22.70
N MET A 259 21.48 0.80 -21.79
CA MET A 259 22.60 1.62 -21.31
C MET A 259 23.48 0.88 -20.28
N GLY A 260 23.07 -0.31 -19.85
CA GLY A 260 23.80 -1.12 -18.89
C GLY A 260 23.33 -1.01 -17.44
N ALA A 261 22.27 -0.29 -17.13
CA ALA A 261 21.76 -0.13 -15.76
C ALA A 261 21.54 -1.49 -15.07
N ASP A 262 21.81 -1.54 -13.77
CA ASP A 262 21.55 -2.70 -12.92
C ASP A 262 20.15 -2.68 -12.33
N ILE A 263 19.67 -1.47 -11.99
CA ILE A 263 18.38 -1.22 -11.39
C ILE A 263 17.73 -0.03 -12.10
N ALA A 264 16.45 -0.14 -12.41
CA ALA A 264 15.63 0.97 -12.83
C ALA A 264 14.46 1.15 -11.84
N VAL A 265 14.17 2.39 -11.48
CA VAL A 265 13.04 2.76 -10.61
C VAL A 265 12.26 3.89 -11.26
N GLY A 266 11.05 4.14 -10.79
CA GLY A 266 10.24 5.24 -11.29
C GLY A 266 8.80 5.14 -10.80
N SER A 267 7.93 5.98 -11.36
CA SER A 267 6.50 5.97 -11.09
C SER A 267 5.70 5.66 -12.35
N ALA A 268 4.75 4.73 -12.24
CA ALA A 268 3.79 4.44 -13.32
C ALA A 268 2.56 5.38 -13.29
N GLN A 269 2.60 6.47 -12.54
CA GLN A 269 1.48 7.40 -12.37
C GLN A 269 0.91 7.89 -13.69
N ARG A 270 1.74 8.26 -14.66
CA ARG A 270 1.27 8.78 -15.93
C ARG A 270 0.68 7.72 -16.88
N PHE A 271 0.57 6.47 -16.42
CA PHE A 271 -0.19 5.41 -17.09
C PHE A 271 -1.62 5.34 -16.53
N GLY A 272 -2.36 6.43 -16.71
CA GLY A 272 -3.79 6.52 -16.40
C GLY A 272 -4.13 6.65 -14.91
N VAL A 273 -3.17 6.87 -14.02
CA VAL A 273 -3.41 7.05 -12.58
C VAL A 273 -3.54 8.54 -12.26
N PRO A 274 -4.64 8.98 -11.63
CA PRO A 274 -4.81 10.39 -11.27
C PRO A 274 -3.67 10.92 -10.39
N VAL A 275 -3.35 12.21 -10.52
CA VAL A 275 -2.29 12.87 -9.74
C VAL A 275 -2.58 12.87 -8.24
N GLY A 276 -3.84 13.08 -7.85
CA GLY A 276 -4.36 12.84 -6.52
C GLY A 276 -3.66 13.57 -5.38
N TYR A 277 -3.22 14.81 -5.60
CA TYR A 277 -2.49 15.60 -4.61
C TYR A 277 -1.27 14.86 -4.01
N GLY A 278 -0.69 13.94 -4.78
CA GLY A 278 0.50 13.19 -4.39
C GLY A 278 0.37 11.67 -4.37
N GLY A 279 -0.82 11.14 -4.55
CA GLY A 279 -1.04 9.71 -4.61
C GLY A 279 -2.38 9.24 -4.03
N PRO A 280 -2.57 7.89 -4.03
CA PRO A 280 -1.57 6.82 -4.19
C PRO A 280 -1.12 6.62 -5.64
N HIS A 281 0.16 6.24 -5.84
CA HIS A 281 0.73 5.93 -7.13
C HIS A 281 1.49 4.60 -7.06
N ALA A 282 1.56 3.87 -8.19
CA ALA A 282 2.39 2.69 -8.29
C ALA A 282 3.80 3.08 -8.75
N ALA A 283 4.75 3.08 -7.84
CA ALA A 283 6.15 3.08 -8.22
C ALA A 283 6.60 1.68 -8.64
N TYR A 284 7.69 1.58 -9.34
CA TYR A 284 8.26 0.31 -9.78
C TYR A 284 9.74 0.22 -9.47
N MET A 285 10.22 -1.02 -9.41
CA MET A 285 11.63 -1.36 -9.48
C MET A 285 11.79 -2.51 -10.46
N ALA A 286 12.71 -2.38 -11.40
CA ALA A 286 13.18 -3.45 -12.27
C ALA A 286 14.67 -3.67 -12.05
N THR A 287 15.13 -4.90 -12.25
CA THR A 287 16.54 -5.25 -12.04
C THR A 287 16.94 -6.47 -12.87
N ARG A 288 18.23 -6.80 -12.83
CA ARG A 288 18.74 -8.02 -13.43
C ARG A 288 18.33 -9.25 -12.63
N GLN A 289 18.07 -10.35 -13.27
CA GLN A 289 17.63 -11.62 -12.68
C GLN A 289 18.51 -12.05 -11.48
N GLN A 290 19.81 -11.83 -11.55
CA GLN A 290 20.74 -12.18 -10.47
C GLN A 290 20.45 -11.47 -9.14
N TYR A 291 19.76 -10.35 -9.15
CA TYR A 291 19.43 -9.56 -7.97
C TYR A 291 18.02 -9.77 -7.45
N ALA A 292 17.23 -10.66 -8.06
CA ALA A 292 15.83 -10.92 -7.70
C ALA A 292 15.62 -11.16 -6.20
N ARG A 293 16.56 -11.89 -5.55
CA ARG A 293 16.48 -12.20 -4.11
C ARG A 293 16.75 -11.01 -3.18
N SER A 294 17.24 -9.90 -3.72
CA SER A 294 17.53 -8.66 -2.97
C SER A 294 16.52 -7.55 -3.26
N MET A 295 15.62 -7.77 -4.21
CA MET A 295 14.59 -6.80 -4.62
C MET A 295 13.56 -6.60 -3.52
N PRO A 296 13.19 -5.36 -3.14
CA PRO A 296 12.07 -5.09 -2.26
C PRO A 296 10.71 -5.22 -2.99
N GLY A 297 9.64 -5.27 -2.23
CA GLY A 297 8.27 -5.36 -2.76
C GLY A 297 7.87 -6.78 -3.19
N ARG A 298 6.61 -6.94 -3.57
CA ARG A 298 6.04 -8.23 -3.99
C ARG A 298 6.52 -8.60 -5.39
N LEU A 299 6.57 -9.90 -5.63
CA LEU A 299 6.95 -10.45 -6.91
C LEU A 299 5.94 -11.54 -7.29
N VAL A 300 5.22 -11.33 -8.38
CA VAL A 300 4.30 -12.32 -8.93
C VAL A 300 5.08 -13.23 -9.88
N GLY A 301 4.81 -14.52 -9.81
CA GLY A 301 5.44 -15.50 -10.69
C GLY A 301 4.45 -16.55 -11.17
N VAL A 302 4.87 -17.27 -12.17
CA VAL A 302 4.15 -18.40 -12.80
C VAL A 302 4.48 -19.68 -12.07
N SER A 303 3.49 -20.54 -11.92
CA SER A 303 3.61 -21.91 -11.39
C SER A 303 2.56 -22.80 -12.07
N ILE A 304 2.35 -23.97 -11.48
CA ILE A 304 1.30 -24.91 -11.86
C ILE A 304 0.46 -25.28 -10.64
N ASP A 305 -0.78 -25.69 -10.87
CA ASP A 305 -1.61 -26.30 -9.83
C ASP A 305 -1.39 -27.84 -9.77
N SER A 306 -2.08 -28.52 -8.86
CA SER A 306 -1.95 -29.97 -8.69
C SER A 306 -2.45 -30.79 -9.89
N HIS A 307 -3.16 -30.17 -10.84
CA HIS A 307 -3.58 -30.78 -12.09
C HIS A 307 -2.62 -30.51 -13.26
N GLY A 308 -1.55 -29.74 -13.03
CA GLY A 308 -0.61 -29.29 -14.04
C GLY A 308 -1.07 -28.05 -14.83
N ASN A 309 -2.20 -27.46 -14.45
CA ASN A 309 -2.68 -26.22 -15.08
C ASN A 309 -1.82 -25.04 -14.64
N ARG A 310 -1.64 -24.07 -15.55
CA ARG A 310 -0.94 -22.82 -15.21
C ARG A 310 -1.65 -22.09 -14.10
N ALA A 311 -0.86 -21.65 -13.10
CA ALA A 311 -1.31 -20.87 -11.97
C ALA A 311 -0.32 -19.73 -11.65
N TYR A 312 -0.81 -18.65 -11.08
CA TYR A 312 0.02 -17.52 -10.64
C TYR A 312 0.10 -17.49 -9.12
N ARG A 313 1.20 -16.95 -8.59
CA ARG A 313 1.45 -16.86 -7.15
C ARG A 313 2.40 -15.73 -6.79
N LEU A 314 2.50 -15.38 -5.51
CA LEU A 314 3.61 -14.57 -5.00
C LEU A 314 4.87 -15.45 -4.91
N SER A 315 5.96 -15.00 -5.52
CA SER A 315 7.23 -15.71 -5.59
C SER A 315 8.26 -15.17 -4.60
N LEU A 316 9.21 -16.03 -4.20
CA LEU A 316 10.33 -15.68 -3.33
C LEU A 316 9.89 -15.00 -2.01
N GLN A 317 8.79 -15.44 -1.42
CA GLN A 317 8.25 -14.86 -0.17
C GLN A 317 9.22 -14.92 1.01
N THR A 318 10.17 -15.85 1.00
CA THR A 318 11.19 -16.00 2.04
C THR A 318 12.12 -14.79 2.22
N ARG A 319 12.12 -13.83 1.28
CA ARG A 319 12.87 -12.57 1.38
C ARG A 319 12.10 -11.46 2.10
N GLU A 320 10.81 -11.65 2.38
CA GLU A 320 9.93 -10.63 2.91
C GLU A 320 10.08 -10.44 4.44
N GLN A 321 9.70 -9.26 4.93
CA GLN A 321 9.92 -8.86 6.33
C GLN A 321 9.16 -9.72 7.35
N HIS A 322 8.00 -10.27 7.01
CA HIS A 322 7.25 -11.14 7.92
C HIS A 322 7.96 -12.49 8.19
N ILE A 323 8.87 -12.90 7.31
CA ILE A 323 9.71 -14.07 7.49
C ILE A 323 11.09 -13.71 8.04
N ARG A 324 11.72 -12.67 7.46
CA ARG A 324 13.10 -12.30 7.82
C ARG A 324 13.23 -11.42 9.06
N ARG A 325 12.18 -10.69 9.45
CA ARG A 325 12.13 -9.80 10.62
C ARG A 325 13.31 -8.79 10.61
N GLU A 326 14.14 -8.75 11.67
CA GLU A 326 15.34 -7.91 11.77
C GLU A 326 16.40 -8.17 10.67
N LYS A 327 16.31 -9.27 9.95
CA LYS A 327 17.18 -9.56 8.79
C LYS A 327 16.55 -9.18 7.46
N ALA A 328 15.38 -8.53 7.48
CA ALA A 328 14.73 -8.06 6.28
C ALA A 328 15.52 -6.93 5.62
N THR A 329 15.43 -6.88 4.31
CA THR A 329 16.15 -5.88 3.50
C THR A 329 15.34 -4.60 3.30
N SER A 330 14.05 -4.64 3.63
CA SER A 330 13.10 -3.54 3.54
C SER A 330 11.94 -3.81 4.49
N ASN A 331 11.28 -2.76 4.97
CA ASN A 331 10.05 -2.87 5.76
C ASN A 331 8.78 -2.86 4.88
N VAL A 332 8.91 -2.74 3.56
CA VAL A 332 7.76 -2.70 2.64
C VAL A 332 6.93 -3.98 2.81
N CYS A 333 5.69 -3.80 3.28
CA CYS A 333 4.74 -4.88 3.51
C CYS A 333 3.70 -4.94 2.39
N THR A 334 3.10 -3.79 2.09
CA THR A 334 2.06 -3.64 1.08
C THR A 334 2.54 -2.70 -0.01
N ALA A 335 2.07 -2.95 -1.23
CA ALA A 335 2.36 -2.17 -2.42
C ALA A 335 1.10 -1.44 -2.91
N GLN A 336 1.23 -0.58 -3.91
CA GLN A 336 0.12 0.13 -4.52
C GLN A 336 -0.55 -0.74 -5.60
N ALA A 337 -1.15 -1.87 -5.20
CA ALA A 337 -1.59 -2.91 -6.11
C ALA A 337 -2.66 -2.43 -7.10
N LEU A 338 -3.72 -1.74 -6.64
CA LEU A 338 -4.78 -1.24 -7.51
C LEU A 338 -4.24 -0.30 -8.59
N LEU A 339 -3.31 0.59 -8.20
CA LEU A 339 -2.71 1.56 -9.13
C LEU A 339 -1.77 0.86 -10.13
N ALA A 340 -1.08 -0.21 -9.71
CA ALA A 340 -0.30 -1.05 -10.60
C ALA A 340 -1.20 -1.79 -11.61
N VAL A 341 -2.33 -2.32 -11.15
CA VAL A 341 -3.36 -2.92 -12.00
C VAL A 341 -3.88 -1.90 -13.02
N MET A 342 -4.23 -0.69 -12.57
CA MET A 342 -4.67 0.39 -13.47
C MET A 342 -3.62 0.72 -14.53
N ALA A 343 -2.36 0.87 -14.14
CA ALA A 343 -1.26 1.17 -15.07
C ALA A 343 -1.02 0.03 -16.08
N GLY A 344 -1.10 -1.22 -15.61
CA GLY A 344 -1.05 -2.39 -16.48
C GLY A 344 -2.19 -2.42 -17.50
N PHE A 345 -3.42 -2.14 -17.06
CA PHE A 345 -4.58 -2.04 -17.96
C PHE A 345 -4.49 -0.85 -18.91
N TYR A 346 -3.90 0.27 -18.49
CA TYR A 346 -3.63 1.39 -19.40
C TYR A 346 -2.71 0.98 -20.54
N ALA A 347 -1.67 0.20 -20.24
CA ALA A 347 -0.79 -0.34 -21.27
C ALA A 347 -1.51 -1.35 -22.19
N VAL A 348 -2.38 -2.21 -21.64
CA VAL A 348 -3.22 -3.12 -22.43
C VAL A 348 -4.18 -2.34 -23.32
N PHE A 349 -4.81 -1.27 -22.79
CA PHE A 349 -5.76 -0.43 -23.52
C PHE A 349 -5.12 0.28 -24.72
N HIS A 350 -3.96 0.91 -24.52
CA HIS A 350 -3.28 1.69 -25.57
C HIS A 350 -2.37 0.85 -26.46
N GLY A 351 -1.77 -0.19 -25.90
CA GLY A 351 -0.72 -0.98 -26.54
C GLY A 351 0.54 -0.17 -26.86
N PRO A 352 1.56 -0.79 -27.41
CA PRO A 352 2.84 -0.13 -27.68
C PRO A 352 2.71 1.05 -28.64
N GLN A 353 1.88 0.94 -29.69
CA GLN A 353 1.67 2.02 -30.67
C GLN A 353 0.94 3.22 -30.05
N GLY A 354 -0.08 2.96 -29.22
CA GLY A 354 -0.83 4.02 -28.55
C GLY A 354 0.04 4.79 -27.54
N LEU A 355 0.81 4.08 -26.72
CA LEU A 355 1.74 4.70 -25.76
C LEU A 355 2.82 5.53 -26.50
N LYS A 356 3.40 5.00 -27.57
CA LYS A 356 4.35 5.73 -28.42
C LYS A 356 3.73 6.99 -29.01
N ALA A 357 2.50 6.91 -29.50
CA ALA A 357 1.78 8.07 -30.05
C ALA A 357 1.51 9.14 -28.99
N ILE A 358 1.18 8.75 -27.75
CA ILE A 358 1.01 9.67 -26.62
C ILE A 358 2.32 10.39 -26.33
N ALA A 359 3.42 9.66 -26.16
CA ALA A 359 4.74 10.22 -25.88
C ALA A 359 5.19 11.18 -27.01
N GLN A 360 5.05 10.77 -28.27
CA GLN A 360 5.39 11.60 -29.44
C GLN A 360 4.54 12.89 -29.49
N ARG A 361 3.26 12.80 -29.17
CA ARG A 361 2.37 13.97 -29.13
C ARG A 361 2.78 14.97 -28.05
N ILE A 362 3.16 14.48 -26.87
CA ILE A 362 3.66 15.32 -25.79
C ILE A 362 4.98 15.99 -26.22
N HIS A 363 5.92 15.22 -26.75
CA HIS A 363 7.19 15.74 -27.23
C HIS A 363 7.02 16.85 -28.29
N ARG A 364 6.19 16.61 -29.32
CA ARG A 364 5.92 17.60 -30.37
C ARG A 364 5.34 18.89 -29.80
N LYS A 365 4.43 18.81 -28.83
CA LYS A 365 3.85 19.97 -28.15
C LYS A 365 4.92 20.72 -27.35
N THR A 366 5.82 20.02 -26.69
CA THR A 366 6.94 20.64 -25.96
C THR A 366 7.89 21.35 -26.90
N VAL A 367 8.24 20.75 -28.03
CA VAL A 367 9.05 21.41 -29.07
C VAL A 367 8.37 22.66 -29.59
N ARG A 368 7.07 22.59 -29.90
CA ARG A 368 6.30 23.77 -30.36
C ARG A 368 6.34 24.88 -29.30
N MET A 369 6.09 24.57 -28.06
CA MET A 369 6.14 25.54 -26.94
C MET A 369 7.53 26.17 -26.82
N ALA A 370 8.58 25.35 -26.84
CA ALA A 370 9.96 25.79 -26.70
C ALA A 370 10.38 26.73 -27.86
N LYS A 371 10.02 26.36 -29.12
CA LYS A 371 10.29 27.21 -30.30
C LYS A 371 9.64 28.59 -30.18
N GLY A 372 8.41 28.68 -29.71
CA GLY A 372 7.72 29.96 -29.49
C GLY A 372 8.42 30.81 -28.44
N LEU A 373 8.90 30.23 -27.37
CA LEU A 373 9.69 30.93 -26.34
C LEU A 373 11.05 31.40 -26.88
N GLU A 374 11.76 30.53 -27.63
CA GLU A 374 13.03 30.87 -28.26
C GLU A 374 12.89 31.98 -29.30
N ALA A 375 11.84 31.94 -30.13
CA ALA A 375 11.56 32.99 -31.12
C ALA A 375 11.29 34.36 -30.49
N ALA A 376 10.74 34.36 -29.25
CA ALA A 376 10.56 35.56 -28.45
C ALA A 376 11.80 35.99 -27.68
N GLY A 377 12.95 35.34 -27.88
CA GLY A 377 14.24 35.69 -27.29
C GLY A 377 14.51 35.09 -25.90
N PHE A 378 13.69 34.19 -25.40
CA PHE A 378 13.95 33.48 -24.14
C PHE A 378 14.97 32.36 -24.35
N ARG A 379 15.87 32.19 -23.35
CA ARG A 379 16.79 31.07 -23.33
C ARG A 379 16.11 29.85 -22.75
N VAL A 380 15.88 28.86 -23.63
CA VAL A 380 15.29 27.58 -23.27
C VAL A 380 16.38 26.52 -23.09
N GLU A 381 16.35 25.80 -21.97
CA GLU A 381 17.28 24.75 -21.59
C GLU A 381 16.53 23.49 -21.14
N PRO A 382 17.05 22.31 -21.36
CA PRO A 382 18.19 21.96 -22.24
C PRO A 382 17.81 22.04 -23.73
N LYS A 383 18.78 21.84 -24.62
CA LYS A 383 18.50 21.79 -26.07
C LYS A 383 17.86 20.51 -26.53
N ALA A 384 18.20 19.40 -25.87
CA ALA A 384 17.58 18.09 -26.03
C ALA A 384 16.72 17.79 -24.79
N PHE A 385 15.45 17.49 -25.01
CA PHE A 385 14.46 17.25 -23.96
C PHE A 385 13.34 16.31 -24.45
N PHE A 386 12.57 15.75 -23.53
CA PHE A 386 11.36 14.99 -23.83
C PHE A 386 10.10 15.87 -23.68
N ASP A 387 9.68 16.14 -22.46
CA ASP A 387 8.44 16.84 -22.12
C ASP A 387 8.66 18.08 -21.21
N THR A 388 9.89 18.26 -20.74
CA THR A 388 10.24 19.28 -19.75
C THR A 388 11.31 20.21 -20.28
N VAL A 389 11.11 21.51 -20.09
CA VAL A 389 12.12 22.56 -20.37
C VAL A 389 12.23 23.52 -19.19
N THR A 390 13.37 24.14 -19.06
CA THR A 390 13.64 25.20 -18.10
C THR A 390 13.99 26.48 -18.85
N VAL A 391 13.35 27.58 -18.49
CA VAL A 391 13.47 28.86 -19.20
C VAL A 391 14.09 29.89 -18.27
N GLU A 392 15.19 30.52 -18.71
CA GLU A 392 15.79 31.63 -18.00
C GLU A 392 14.95 32.91 -18.22
N VAL A 393 14.47 33.51 -17.14
CA VAL A 393 13.60 34.69 -17.15
C VAL A 393 14.15 35.82 -16.26
N GLY A 394 15.20 35.58 -15.51
CA GLY A 394 15.83 36.57 -14.64
C GLY A 394 14.81 37.15 -13.62
N LEU A 395 14.80 38.49 -13.52
CA LEU A 395 13.90 39.20 -12.60
C LEU A 395 12.41 39.09 -12.95
N LEU A 396 12.06 38.60 -14.12
CA LEU A 396 10.66 38.42 -14.54
C LEU A 396 10.01 37.18 -13.92
N GLN A 397 10.75 36.29 -13.25
CA GLN A 397 10.25 35.00 -12.74
C GLN A 397 8.93 35.13 -11.99
N ARG A 398 8.85 36.03 -11.01
CA ARG A 398 7.63 36.24 -10.21
C ARG A 398 6.44 36.69 -11.08
N GLY A 399 6.71 37.61 -12.02
CA GLY A 399 5.70 38.14 -12.96
C GLY A 399 5.15 37.05 -13.87
N VAL A 400 6.04 36.21 -14.44
CA VAL A 400 5.67 35.09 -15.31
C VAL A 400 4.83 34.05 -14.54
N LEU A 401 5.26 33.64 -13.34
CA LEU A 401 4.51 32.66 -12.52
C LEU A 401 3.11 33.19 -12.16
N GLN A 402 2.97 34.47 -11.79
CA GLN A 402 1.69 35.07 -11.49
C GLN A 402 0.80 35.23 -12.75
N ALA A 403 1.41 35.53 -13.88
CA ALA A 403 0.69 35.61 -15.16
C ALA A 403 0.20 34.21 -15.57
N ALA A 404 1.00 33.19 -15.43
CA ALA A 404 0.60 31.80 -15.70
C ALA A 404 -0.64 31.37 -14.88
N VAL A 405 -0.65 31.69 -13.59
CA VAL A 405 -1.84 31.41 -12.74
C VAL A 405 -3.08 32.12 -13.25
N ARG A 406 -2.96 33.40 -13.71
CA ARG A 406 -4.10 34.14 -14.31
C ARG A 406 -4.58 33.50 -15.61
N GLU A 407 -3.68 32.88 -16.37
CA GLU A 407 -3.98 32.14 -17.60
C GLU A 407 -4.47 30.71 -17.33
N GLY A 408 -4.63 30.31 -16.06
CA GLY A 408 -5.15 28.99 -15.67
C GLY A 408 -4.11 27.86 -15.67
N VAL A 409 -2.81 28.19 -15.64
CA VAL A 409 -1.74 27.20 -15.62
C VAL A 409 -0.78 27.41 -14.44
N ASN A 410 -0.28 26.32 -13.88
CA ASN A 410 0.77 26.33 -12.86
C ASN A 410 2.11 25.97 -13.50
N LEU A 411 3.12 26.83 -13.35
CA LEU A 411 4.49 26.60 -13.76
C LEU A 411 5.38 26.38 -12.54
N ARG A 412 6.50 25.69 -12.73
CA ARG A 412 7.46 25.39 -11.65
C ARG A 412 8.43 26.56 -11.46
N ARG A 413 8.60 27.00 -10.21
CA ARG A 413 9.71 27.87 -9.83
C ARG A 413 11.01 27.05 -9.79
N VAL A 414 12.06 27.52 -10.48
CA VAL A 414 13.39 26.91 -10.46
C VAL A 414 14.41 27.98 -10.03
N GLY A 415 15.00 27.82 -8.85
CA GLY A 415 15.87 28.84 -8.26
C GLY A 415 15.18 30.20 -8.17
N THR A 416 15.93 31.26 -8.46
CA THR A 416 15.47 32.65 -8.36
C THR A 416 15.22 33.31 -9.72
N THR A 417 15.66 32.69 -10.83
CA THR A 417 15.67 33.31 -12.17
C THR A 417 15.07 32.45 -13.26
N LYS A 418 14.73 31.18 -13.00
CA LYS A 418 14.25 30.24 -14.02
C LYS A 418 12.83 29.76 -13.74
N VAL A 419 12.15 29.34 -14.79
CA VAL A 419 10.82 28.69 -14.75
C VAL A 419 10.90 27.33 -15.44
N GLY A 420 10.47 26.28 -14.77
CA GLY A 420 10.29 24.94 -15.34
C GLY A 420 8.89 24.78 -15.92
N ILE A 421 8.80 24.09 -17.05
CA ILE A 421 7.56 23.81 -17.76
C ILE A 421 7.57 22.38 -18.21
N THR A 422 6.63 21.57 -17.72
CA THR A 422 6.47 20.16 -18.08
C THR A 422 5.11 19.95 -18.74
N LEU A 423 5.11 19.46 -19.96
CA LEU A 423 3.88 19.11 -20.68
C LEU A 423 3.52 17.66 -20.44
N ASP A 424 2.24 17.34 -20.61
CA ASP A 424 1.70 16.03 -20.35
C ASP A 424 0.59 15.63 -21.35
N GLU A 425 -0.06 14.51 -21.11
CA GLU A 425 -1.12 13.98 -21.95
C GLU A 425 -2.33 14.95 -22.05
N GLN A 426 -2.65 15.66 -20.97
CA GLN A 426 -3.77 16.59 -20.91
C GLN A 426 -3.50 17.94 -21.56
N THR A 427 -2.26 18.24 -21.88
CA THR A 427 -1.86 19.50 -22.52
C THR A 427 -2.57 19.69 -23.87
N ARG A 428 -3.25 20.81 -24.03
CA ARG A 428 -3.98 21.24 -25.24
C ARG A 428 -3.24 22.38 -25.97
N PRO A 429 -3.54 22.67 -27.25
CA PRO A 429 -3.01 23.84 -27.91
C PRO A 429 -3.22 25.13 -27.11
N ALA A 430 -4.44 25.35 -26.60
CA ALA A 430 -4.76 26.49 -25.74
C ALA A 430 -3.90 26.61 -24.47
N THR A 431 -3.42 25.48 -23.93
CA THR A 431 -2.48 25.47 -22.80
C THR A 431 -1.14 26.06 -23.20
N ILE A 432 -0.64 25.72 -24.39
CA ILE A 432 0.63 26.28 -24.93
C ILE A 432 0.49 27.79 -25.14
N GLU A 433 -0.61 28.22 -25.69
CA GLU A 433 -0.93 29.65 -25.89
C GLU A 433 -1.03 30.37 -24.55
N ALA A 434 -1.62 29.76 -23.52
CA ALA A 434 -1.67 30.34 -22.17
C ALA A 434 -0.24 30.49 -21.58
N VAL A 435 0.63 29.52 -21.80
CA VAL A 435 2.07 29.65 -21.43
C VAL A 435 2.69 30.83 -22.16
N TRP A 436 2.55 30.93 -23.48
CA TRP A 436 3.11 32.04 -24.24
C TRP A 436 2.59 33.39 -23.74
N ARG A 437 1.28 33.55 -23.50
CA ARG A 437 0.70 34.75 -22.91
C ARG A 437 1.28 35.10 -21.55
N ALA A 438 1.56 34.07 -20.72
CA ALA A 438 2.20 34.29 -19.42
C ALA A 438 3.61 34.88 -19.55
N PHE A 439 4.32 34.60 -20.66
CA PHE A 439 5.61 35.17 -21.00
C PHE A 439 5.49 36.52 -21.80
N GLY A 440 4.28 37.02 -21.99
CA GLY A 440 4.03 38.23 -22.74
C GLY A 440 4.12 38.04 -24.25
N ILE A 441 4.02 36.82 -24.73
CA ILE A 441 4.14 36.48 -26.16
C ILE A 441 2.75 36.37 -26.77
N ILE A 442 2.54 37.10 -27.86
CA ILE A 442 1.35 36.97 -28.70
C ILE A 442 1.86 36.40 -30.04
N LEU A 443 1.57 35.16 -30.29
CA LEU A 443 1.89 34.51 -31.57
C LEU A 443 0.58 34.19 -32.26
N ASP A 444 0.46 34.66 -33.50
CA ASP A 444 -0.49 34.11 -34.46
C ASP A 444 -0.08 32.67 -34.76
N ASP A 445 -1.01 31.84 -35.19
CA ASP A 445 -0.86 30.38 -35.39
C ASP A 445 0.29 30.06 -36.41
N ALA A 446 1.51 30.38 -36.01
CA ALA A 446 2.68 30.11 -36.77
C ALA A 446 2.91 28.58 -36.78
N ASP A 447 2.94 28.03 -37.96
CA ASP A 447 3.20 26.63 -38.27
C ASP A 447 4.66 26.28 -37.91
N TYR A 448 4.94 26.18 -36.61
CA TYR A 448 6.22 25.64 -36.13
C TYR A 448 6.19 24.14 -36.38
N ALA A 449 6.68 23.75 -37.58
CA ALA A 449 6.85 22.36 -37.95
C ALA A 449 7.59 21.62 -36.81
N PRO A 450 7.09 20.49 -36.38
CA PRO A 450 7.66 19.75 -35.27
C PRO A 450 8.94 19.05 -35.70
N ASP A 451 10.09 19.70 -35.46
CA ASP A 451 11.36 18.99 -35.44
C ASP A 451 11.45 18.21 -34.15
N TYR A 452 11.89 16.97 -34.21
CA TYR A 452 12.22 16.21 -33.01
C TYR A 452 13.51 16.77 -32.41
N ARG A 453 13.51 16.95 -31.06
CA ARG A 453 14.72 17.36 -30.32
C ARG A 453 15.21 16.25 -29.42
N LEU A 454 15.12 15.01 -29.90
CA LEU A 454 15.70 13.85 -29.27
C LEU A 454 17.08 13.59 -29.90
N PRO A 455 18.10 13.34 -29.09
CA PRO A 455 19.40 12.87 -29.61
C PRO A 455 19.23 11.51 -30.30
N ASP A 456 19.84 11.33 -31.47
CA ASP A 456 19.68 10.11 -32.28
C ASP A 456 20.12 8.84 -31.55
N ASP A 457 21.14 8.93 -30.71
CA ASP A 457 21.70 7.88 -29.86
C ASP A 457 20.82 7.53 -28.66
N LEU A 458 19.90 8.41 -28.30
CA LEU A 458 18.90 8.18 -27.24
C LEU A 458 17.53 7.80 -27.75
N VAL A 459 17.31 7.70 -29.05
CA VAL A 459 16.04 7.19 -29.61
C VAL A 459 15.96 5.67 -29.42
N ARG A 460 14.86 5.20 -28.88
CA ARG A 460 14.61 3.78 -28.68
C ARG A 460 14.57 3.02 -30.01
N GLN A 461 15.35 1.94 -30.09
CA GLN A 461 15.41 1.06 -31.26
C GLN A 461 14.78 -0.31 -30.99
N SER A 462 14.67 -0.71 -29.74
CA SER A 462 14.13 -2.01 -29.34
C SER A 462 12.60 -2.03 -29.33
N ASP A 463 12.03 -3.17 -29.66
CA ASP A 463 10.61 -3.44 -29.45
C ASP A 463 10.30 -3.58 -27.94
N TYR A 464 9.06 -3.33 -27.57
CA TYR A 464 8.55 -3.49 -26.21
C TYR A 464 7.06 -3.84 -26.26
N LEU A 465 6.54 -4.39 -25.16
CA LEU A 465 5.16 -4.85 -25.03
C LEU A 465 4.78 -5.78 -26.21
N THR A 466 5.67 -6.72 -26.51
CA THR A 466 5.48 -7.66 -27.65
C THR A 466 4.51 -8.78 -27.30
N HIS A 467 4.26 -9.05 -26.01
CA HIS A 467 3.32 -10.08 -25.59
C HIS A 467 1.90 -9.77 -26.11
N PRO A 468 1.14 -10.77 -26.62
CA PRO A 468 -0.19 -10.57 -27.19
C PRO A 468 -1.18 -9.82 -26.31
N ILE A 469 -1.07 -9.92 -24.99
CA ILE A 469 -1.95 -9.18 -24.06
C ILE A 469 -1.98 -7.68 -24.33
N PHE A 470 -0.89 -7.10 -24.80
CA PHE A 470 -0.79 -5.68 -25.15
C PHE A 470 -1.25 -5.36 -26.57
N HIS A 471 -1.71 -6.34 -27.33
CA HIS A 471 -2.18 -6.21 -28.73
C HIS A 471 -3.65 -6.60 -28.89
N MET A 472 -4.22 -7.29 -27.92
CA MET A 472 -5.63 -7.69 -27.87
C MET A 472 -6.38 -6.84 -26.82
N ASN A 473 -7.70 -7.01 -26.72
CA ASN A 473 -8.58 -6.26 -25.81
C ASN A 473 -8.58 -4.74 -26.06
N ARG A 474 -8.46 -4.32 -27.33
CA ARG A 474 -8.47 -2.91 -27.76
C ARG A 474 -9.87 -2.34 -27.89
N ALA A 475 -10.84 -3.15 -28.29
CA ALA A 475 -12.23 -2.74 -28.30
C ALA A 475 -12.75 -2.66 -26.86
N GLU A 476 -13.54 -1.63 -26.54
CA GLU A 476 -14.08 -1.44 -25.18
C GLU A 476 -14.82 -2.67 -24.66
N THR A 477 -15.58 -3.33 -25.55
CA THR A 477 -16.29 -4.58 -25.23
C THR A 477 -15.33 -5.70 -24.81
N GLU A 478 -14.22 -5.87 -25.52
CA GLU A 478 -13.20 -6.89 -25.21
C GLU A 478 -12.50 -6.54 -23.89
N MET A 479 -12.16 -5.28 -23.71
CA MET A 479 -11.52 -4.77 -22.49
C MET A 479 -12.41 -4.99 -21.27
N MET A 480 -13.69 -4.63 -21.36
CA MET A 480 -14.63 -4.85 -20.26
C MET A 480 -14.79 -6.34 -19.92
N ARG A 481 -14.87 -7.21 -20.95
CA ARG A 481 -14.95 -8.67 -20.74
C ARG A 481 -13.67 -9.24 -20.15
N TYR A 482 -12.52 -8.72 -20.51
CA TYR A 482 -11.24 -9.11 -19.90
C TYR A 482 -11.19 -8.73 -18.42
N MET A 483 -11.45 -7.46 -18.08
CA MET A 483 -11.51 -7.00 -16.67
C MET A 483 -12.51 -7.80 -15.85
N ARG A 484 -13.70 -8.08 -16.40
CA ARG A 484 -14.73 -8.90 -15.74
C ARG A 484 -14.26 -10.33 -15.52
N ARG A 485 -13.69 -10.98 -16.52
CA ARG A 485 -13.17 -12.35 -16.42
C ARG A 485 -12.09 -12.48 -15.34
N LEU A 486 -11.24 -11.46 -15.17
CA LEU A 486 -10.25 -11.47 -14.10
C LEU A 486 -10.90 -11.28 -12.74
N ALA A 487 -11.81 -10.31 -12.58
CA ALA A 487 -12.53 -10.08 -11.34
C ALA A 487 -13.31 -11.32 -10.88
N ASP A 488 -13.91 -12.07 -11.80
CA ASP A 488 -14.70 -13.26 -11.48
C ASP A 488 -13.86 -14.42 -10.93
N ARG A 489 -12.54 -14.41 -11.15
CA ARG A 489 -11.61 -15.42 -10.63
C ARG A 489 -11.19 -15.17 -9.18
N ASP A 490 -11.54 -14.03 -8.61
CA ASP A 490 -11.06 -13.59 -7.31
C ASP A 490 -12.15 -13.55 -6.26
N LEU A 491 -11.75 -13.70 -5.00
CA LEU A 491 -12.56 -13.34 -3.84
C LEU A 491 -12.23 -11.91 -3.40
N ALA A 492 -13.29 -11.12 -3.17
CA ALA A 492 -13.26 -9.78 -2.65
C ALA A 492 -14.47 -9.59 -1.72
N LEU A 493 -14.53 -8.47 -0.97
CA LEU A 493 -15.58 -8.27 0.05
C LEU A 493 -16.99 -8.13 -0.54
N ASP A 494 -17.11 -7.81 -1.81
CA ASP A 494 -18.41 -7.80 -2.50
C ASP A 494 -18.96 -9.20 -2.81
N ARG A 495 -18.17 -10.24 -2.52
CA ARG A 495 -18.53 -11.65 -2.74
C ARG A 495 -18.67 -12.43 -1.44
N ALA A 496 -17.79 -12.24 -0.48
CA ALA A 496 -17.80 -12.96 0.80
C ALA A 496 -16.94 -12.23 1.86
N MET A 497 -17.13 -12.58 3.12
CA MET A 497 -16.26 -12.15 4.21
C MET A 497 -14.81 -12.55 3.98
N ILE A 498 -13.90 -11.65 4.32
CA ILE A 498 -12.45 -11.89 4.37
C ILE A 498 -11.98 -11.75 5.81
N PRO A 499 -12.00 -12.82 6.63
CA PRO A 499 -11.76 -12.75 8.08
C PRO A 499 -10.27 -12.70 8.44
N LEU A 500 -9.50 -11.84 7.77
CA LEU A 500 -8.05 -11.71 7.97
C LEU A 500 -7.71 -10.89 9.22
N GLY A 501 -7.24 -11.54 10.27
CA GLY A 501 -6.61 -10.87 11.42
C GLY A 501 -5.11 -10.60 11.15
N SER A 502 -4.56 -9.52 11.53
CA SER A 502 -5.14 -8.24 11.97
C SER A 502 -5.13 -7.24 10.80
N CYS A 503 -5.98 -7.48 9.81
CA CYS A 503 -6.02 -6.68 8.57
C CYS A 503 -7.26 -5.80 8.46
N THR A 504 -8.28 -6.05 9.27
CA THR A 504 -9.55 -5.30 9.30
C THR A 504 -10.14 -5.12 7.91
N MET A 505 -10.60 -6.22 7.32
CA MET A 505 -11.23 -6.21 6.00
C MET A 505 -12.70 -5.84 6.12
N LYS A 506 -12.99 -4.55 6.28
CA LYS A 506 -14.35 -4.04 6.31
C LYS A 506 -14.78 -3.48 4.96
N LEU A 507 -16.05 -3.69 4.59
CA LEU A 507 -16.59 -3.13 3.37
C LEU A 507 -16.81 -1.62 3.50
N ASN A 508 -16.45 -0.88 2.46
CA ASN A 508 -16.56 0.57 2.37
C ASN A 508 -17.94 0.96 1.84
N ALA A 509 -18.50 2.04 2.37
CA ALA A 509 -19.69 2.63 1.78
C ALA A 509 -19.36 3.25 0.41
N ALA A 510 -20.28 3.13 -0.54
CA ALA A 510 -20.12 3.75 -1.86
C ALA A 510 -19.97 5.28 -1.77
N ALA A 511 -20.66 5.92 -0.83
CA ALA A 511 -20.54 7.35 -0.58
C ALA A 511 -19.16 7.78 -0.10
N GLU A 512 -18.40 6.91 0.54
CA GLU A 512 -17.01 7.17 0.94
C GLU A 512 -16.06 7.16 -0.25
N MET A 513 -16.34 6.29 -1.23
CA MET A 513 -15.51 6.11 -2.42
C MET A 513 -15.75 7.16 -3.50
N MET A 514 -16.97 7.63 -3.69
CA MET A 514 -17.33 8.55 -4.77
C MET A 514 -16.42 9.80 -4.88
N PRO A 515 -16.04 10.47 -3.79
CA PRO A 515 -15.25 11.70 -3.86
C PRO A 515 -13.85 11.55 -4.44
N ILE A 516 -13.24 10.34 -4.40
CA ILE A 516 -11.88 10.15 -4.91
C ILE A 516 -11.76 10.36 -6.42
N SER A 517 -12.85 10.22 -7.14
CA SER A 517 -12.92 10.44 -8.60
C SER A 517 -13.25 11.89 -8.99
N TRP A 518 -13.58 12.76 -8.03
CA TRP A 518 -13.86 14.16 -8.33
C TRP A 518 -12.58 14.88 -8.72
N ALA A 519 -12.65 15.72 -9.75
CA ALA A 519 -11.50 16.44 -10.28
C ALA A 519 -10.77 17.27 -9.19
N GLU A 520 -11.53 17.85 -8.27
CA GLU A 520 -11.01 18.68 -7.20
C GLU A 520 -10.13 17.90 -6.20
N PHE A 521 -10.31 16.58 -6.08
CA PHE A 521 -9.46 15.71 -5.29
C PHE A 521 -8.47 14.92 -6.14
N SER A 522 -8.85 14.51 -7.34
CA SER A 522 -8.03 13.60 -8.16
C SER A 522 -7.00 14.30 -9.04
N GLN A 523 -7.19 15.58 -9.38
CA GLN A 523 -6.35 16.27 -10.38
C GLN A 523 -5.43 17.36 -9.81
N LEU A 524 -5.44 17.59 -8.50
CA LEU A 524 -4.59 18.61 -7.89
C LEU A 524 -3.15 18.09 -7.76
N HIS A 525 -2.19 18.91 -8.19
CA HIS A 525 -0.78 18.60 -8.08
C HIS A 525 -0.27 18.77 -6.64
N PRO A 526 0.58 17.86 -6.07
CA PRO A 526 1.04 17.96 -4.67
C PRO A 526 1.83 19.23 -4.35
N TYR A 527 2.45 19.84 -5.33
CA TYR A 527 3.20 21.09 -5.20
C TYR A 527 2.46 22.30 -5.81
N ALA A 528 1.16 22.20 -6.00
CA ALA A 528 0.35 23.36 -6.35
C ALA A 528 0.44 24.44 -5.25
N PRO A 529 0.32 25.74 -5.60
CA PRO A 529 0.27 26.82 -4.60
C PRO A 529 -0.75 26.54 -3.49
N ALA A 530 -0.39 26.83 -2.24
CA ALA A 530 -1.20 26.47 -1.07
C ALA A 530 -2.63 27.05 -1.10
N ASP A 531 -2.84 28.24 -1.72
CA ASP A 531 -4.14 28.85 -1.87
C ASP A 531 -5.05 28.13 -2.88
N GLN A 532 -4.49 27.21 -3.68
CA GLN A 532 -5.22 26.35 -4.59
C GLN A 532 -5.67 25.03 -3.93
N ALA A 533 -5.16 24.68 -2.76
CA ALA A 533 -5.44 23.45 -2.02
C ALA A 533 -6.23 23.68 -0.72
N ALA A 534 -7.04 24.75 -0.66
CA ALA A 534 -7.75 25.12 0.56
C ALA A 534 -8.75 24.04 1.01
N GLY A 535 -9.38 23.32 0.09
CA GLY A 535 -10.27 22.21 0.42
C GLY A 535 -9.53 21.01 1.01
N TYR A 536 -8.37 20.67 0.46
CA TYR A 536 -7.51 19.62 1.06
C TYR A 536 -7.00 20.00 2.44
N ARG A 537 -6.61 21.27 2.64
CA ARG A 537 -6.17 21.73 3.97
C ARG A 537 -7.28 21.57 4.99
N GLU A 538 -8.50 22.03 4.68
CA GLU A 538 -9.66 21.89 5.58
C GLU A 538 -9.96 20.43 5.91
N LEU A 539 -9.93 19.55 4.92
CA LEU A 539 -10.12 18.12 5.10
C LEU A 539 -9.02 17.52 6.01
N ILE A 540 -7.76 17.81 5.71
CA ILE A 540 -6.60 17.27 6.44
C ILE A 540 -6.60 17.76 7.89
N ASP A 541 -6.87 19.05 8.11
CA ASP A 541 -6.90 19.64 9.45
C ASP A 541 -8.05 19.03 10.28
N ASP A 542 -9.25 18.90 9.72
CA ASP A 542 -10.39 18.30 10.41
C ASP A 542 -10.21 16.79 10.68
N LEU A 543 -9.68 16.05 9.72
CA LEU A 543 -9.37 14.63 9.92
C LEU A 543 -8.28 14.46 10.98
N SER A 544 -7.22 15.27 10.95
CA SER A 544 -6.16 15.25 11.96
C SER A 544 -6.69 15.53 13.36
N ALA A 545 -7.56 16.53 13.51
CA ALA A 545 -8.20 16.83 14.79
C ALA A 545 -9.03 15.66 15.33
N LYS A 546 -9.78 14.97 14.44
CA LYS A 546 -10.54 13.77 14.80
C LYS A 546 -9.62 12.62 15.22
N LEU A 547 -8.54 12.38 14.48
CA LEU A 547 -7.56 11.35 14.82
C LEU A 547 -6.84 11.65 16.15
N CYS A 548 -6.50 12.92 16.44
CA CYS A 548 -5.97 13.32 17.76
C CYS A 548 -6.95 12.97 18.88
N GLN A 549 -8.24 13.26 18.70
CA GLN A 549 -9.24 12.95 19.70
C GLN A 549 -9.42 11.43 19.91
N ILE A 550 -9.38 10.65 18.83
CA ILE A 550 -9.50 9.19 18.88
C ILE A 550 -8.30 8.55 19.57
N THR A 551 -7.11 9.07 19.33
CA THR A 551 -5.86 8.43 19.76
C THR A 551 -5.26 9.00 21.05
N GLY A 552 -5.66 10.21 21.45
CA GLY A 552 -5.09 10.92 22.59
C GLY A 552 -3.70 11.52 22.32
N TYR A 553 -3.35 11.67 21.04
CA TYR A 553 -2.15 12.40 20.62
C TYR A 553 -2.43 13.87 20.35
N ASP A 554 -1.36 14.67 20.31
CA ASP A 554 -1.41 16.13 20.19
C ASP A 554 -1.21 16.63 18.77
N ALA A 555 -0.53 15.84 17.92
CA ALA A 555 -0.28 16.18 16.53
C ALA A 555 -0.29 14.94 15.63
N ILE A 556 -0.71 15.14 14.36
CA ILE A 556 -0.75 14.10 13.33
C ILE A 556 0.08 14.53 12.11
N SER A 557 0.89 13.63 11.56
CA SER A 557 1.48 13.78 10.24
C SER A 557 0.81 12.82 9.25
N MET A 558 0.27 13.37 8.16
CA MET A 558 -0.33 12.61 7.07
C MET A 558 0.70 12.23 5.98
N GLN A 559 1.98 12.45 6.21
CA GLN A 559 2.99 12.19 5.19
C GLN A 559 3.26 10.72 4.89
N PRO A 560 3.29 9.80 5.88
CA PRO A 560 3.57 8.40 5.59
C PRO A 560 2.50 7.77 4.69
N ASN A 561 2.93 7.19 3.56
CA ASN A 561 2.06 6.61 2.54
C ASN A 561 1.87 5.09 2.66
N SER A 562 2.20 4.52 3.81
CA SER A 562 1.90 3.14 4.21
C SER A 562 2.12 2.97 5.71
N GLY A 563 1.62 1.87 6.30
CA GLY A 563 1.89 1.53 7.69
C GLY A 563 3.38 1.41 7.98
N ALA A 564 4.12 0.71 7.12
CA ALA A 564 5.57 0.56 7.25
C ALA A 564 6.32 1.91 7.22
N GLN A 565 5.87 2.85 6.38
CA GLN A 565 6.42 4.21 6.39
C GLN A 565 6.01 4.99 7.64
N GLY A 566 4.84 4.72 8.20
CA GLY A 566 4.42 5.26 9.49
C GLY A 566 5.31 4.77 10.63
N GLU A 567 5.63 3.47 10.66
CA GLU A 567 6.59 2.92 11.62
C GLU A 567 7.94 3.63 11.52
N TYR A 568 8.47 3.71 10.30
CA TYR A 568 9.77 4.36 10.06
C TYR A 568 9.75 5.84 10.44
N ALA A 569 8.71 6.58 10.05
CA ALA A 569 8.56 7.99 10.42
C ALA A 569 8.48 8.19 11.94
N GLY A 570 7.76 7.32 12.65
CA GLY A 570 7.66 7.36 14.10
C GLY A 570 9.01 7.15 14.80
N LEU A 571 9.79 6.18 14.34
CA LEU A 571 11.13 5.92 14.88
C LEU A 571 12.11 7.06 14.55
N LEU A 572 12.05 7.63 13.35
CA LEU A 572 12.86 8.81 13.00
C LEU A 572 12.49 10.02 13.85
N THR A 573 11.21 10.20 14.15
CA THR A 573 10.74 11.27 15.05
C THR A 573 11.31 11.11 16.45
N ILE A 574 11.33 9.90 17.02
CA ILE A 574 11.97 9.60 18.30
C ILE A 574 13.49 9.84 18.22
N ALA A 575 14.15 9.38 17.16
CA ALA A 575 15.58 9.59 16.98
C ALA A 575 15.93 11.08 16.89
N ALA A 576 15.12 11.88 16.17
CA ALA A 576 15.29 13.33 16.10
C ALA A 576 15.14 14.01 17.45
N PHE A 577 14.15 13.59 18.26
CA PHE A 577 13.97 14.05 19.62
C PHE A 577 15.19 13.75 20.50
N HIS A 578 15.71 12.53 20.48
CA HIS A 578 16.90 12.18 21.23
C HIS A 578 18.12 13.01 20.78
N ARG A 579 18.32 13.20 19.47
CA ARG A 579 19.40 14.08 18.95
C ARG A 579 19.26 15.52 19.43
N ALA A 580 18.05 16.06 19.40
CA ALA A 580 17.79 17.43 19.84
C ALA A 580 18.10 17.63 21.34
N ASN A 581 17.94 16.58 22.15
CA ASN A 581 18.27 16.58 23.58
C ASN A 581 19.73 16.19 23.89
N GLY A 582 20.60 16.04 22.86
CA GLY A 582 22.00 15.62 23.04
C GLY A 582 22.17 14.12 23.35
N GLU A 583 21.11 13.32 23.19
CA GLU A 583 21.08 11.89 23.45
C GLU A 583 21.08 11.03 22.18
N GLY A 584 21.67 11.51 21.10
CA GLY A 584 21.72 10.81 19.80
C GLY A 584 22.44 9.45 19.83
N HIS A 585 23.06 9.08 20.94
CA HIS A 585 23.67 7.77 21.19
C HIS A 585 22.63 6.67 21.53
N ARG A 586 21.39 7.06 21.87
CA ARG A 586 20.32 6.11 22.17
C ARG A 586 19.87 5.41 20.88
N ASN A 587 20.11 4.09 20.82
CA ASN A 587 19.86 3.29 19.62
C ASN A 587 19.38 1.85 19.90
N ALA A 588 19.03 1.52 21.13
CA ALA A 588 18.44 0.22 21.47
C ALA A 588 16.91 0.31 21.48
N CYS A 589 16.24 -0.66 20.86
CA CYS A 589 14.78 -0.75 20.79
C CYS A 589 14.30 -2.10 21.34
N LEU A 590 13.46 -2.09 22.37
CA LEU A 590 12.85 -3.30 22.92
C LEU A 590 11.62 -3.68 22.05
N ILE A 591 11.62 -4.89 21.50
CA ILE A 591 10.53 -5.36 20.64
C ILE A 591 10.11 -6.77 21.08
N PRO A 592 8.83 -7.01 21.44
CA PRO A 592 8.33 -8.33 21.75
C PRO A 592 8.50 -9.33 20.58
N THR A 593 8.80 -10.59 20.90
CA THR A 593 8.95 -11.64 19.88
C THR A 593 7.66 -11.88 19.08
N SER A 594 6.51 -11.51 19.63
CA SER A 594 5.19 -11.56 18.98
C SER A 594 4.91 -10.38 18.04
N ALA A 595 5.74 -9.31 18.05
CA ALA A 595 5.52 -8.13 17.22
C ALA A 595 5.50 -8.47 15.72
N HIS A 596 4.75 -7.70 14.95
CA HIS A 596 4.72 -7.81 13.49
C HIS A 596 6.14 -7.69 12.90
N GLY A 597 6.42 -8.44 11.83
CA GLY A 597 7.75 -8.49 11.22
C GLY A 597 8.25 -7.15 10.67
N THR A 598 7.36 -6.20 10.42
CA THR A 598 7.72 -4.84 10.00
C THR A 598 8.36 -4.03 11.13
N ASN A 599 8.01 -4.26 12.40
CA ASN A 599 8.56 -3.50 13.54
C ASN A 599 10.10 -3.68 13.65
N PRO A 600 10.65 -4.91 13.73
CA PRO A 600 12.10 -5.08 13.75
C PRO A 600 12.77 -4.62 12.45
N ALA A 601 12.12 -4.75 11.30
CA ALA A 601 12.65 -4.24 10.03
C ALA A 601 12.75 -2.72 10.02
N SER A 602 11.72 -2.02 10.53
CA SER A 602 11.70 -0.56 10.63
C SER A 602 12.74 -0.04 11.63
N ALA A 603 12.94 -0.72 12.76
CA ALA A 603 13.98 -0.39 13.73
C ALA A 603 15.39 -0.51 13.12
N GLN A 604 15.65 -1.56 12.37
CA GLN A 604 16.91 -1.74 11.63
C GLN A 604 17.12 -0.61 10.60
N MET A 605 16.09 -0.23 9.87
CA MET A 605 16.17 0.86 8.90
C MET A 605 16.42 2.22 9.55
N ALA A 606 15.97 2.40 10.80
CA ALA A 606 16.26 3.57 11.64
C ALA A 606 17.65 3.52 12.29
N GLY A 607 18.46 2.50 11.99
CA GLY A 607 19.81 2.34 12.53
C GLY A 607 19.83 1.84 13.99
N TRP A 608 18.71 1.27 14.48
CA TRP A 608 18.59 0.82 15.85
C TRP A 608 18.87 -0.68 16.03
N GLU A 609 19.43 -1.04 17.18
CA GLU A 609 19.58 -2.42 17.62
C GLU A 609 18.25 -2.97 18.12
N VAL A 610 17.80 -4.06 17.52
CA VAL A 610 16.60 -4.77 17.98
C VAL A 610 16.94 -5.66 19.17
N VAL A 611 16.34 -5.35 20.31
CA VAL A 611 16.44 -6.16 21.55
C VAL A 611 15.12 -6.90 21.73
N ALA A 612 15.12 -8.19 21.39
CA ALA A 612 13.93 -9.02 21.48
C ALA A 612 13.51 -9.26 22.94
N VAL A 613 12.23 -9.06 23.24
CA VAL A 613 11.62 -9.35 24.54
C VAL A 613 10.73 -10.58 24.44
N LYS A 614 10.79 -11.44 25.44
CA LYS A 614 9.98 -12.66 25.50
C LYS A 614 8.49 -12.36 25.66
N THR A 615 7.68 -13.30 25.21
CA THR A 615 6.25 -13.39 25.54
C THR A 615 6.02 -14.46 26.59
N ALA A 616 5.13 -14.17 27.55
CA ALA A 616 4.69 -15.13 28.56
C ALA A 616 3.79 -16.22 27.94
N PRO A 617 3.57 -17.36 28.63
CA PRO A 617 2.75 -18.45 28.10
C PRO A 617 1.30 -18.08 27.78
N ASN A 618 0.75 -17.03 28.42
CA ASN A 618 -0.60 -16.50 28.15
C ASN A 618 -0.63 -15.55 26.94
N GLY A 619 0.51 -15.29 26.30
CA GLY A 619 0.64 -14.39 25.15
C GLY A 619 0.98 -12.94 25.49
N ASP A 620 0.96 -12.54 26.75
CA ASP A 620 1.35 -11.21 27.20
C ASP A 620 2.87 -10.99 27.07
N ILE A 621 3.28 -9.73 27.10
CA ILE A 621 4.70 -9.38 27.18
C ILE A 621 5.24 -9.84 28.55
N ASP A 622 6.38 -10.54 28.56
CA ASP A 622 7.08 -10.91 29.80
C ASP A 622 7.68 -9.64 30.44
N VAL A 623 6.98 -9.11 31.46
CA VAL A 623 7.34 -7.85 32.12
C VAL A 623 8.70 -7.93 32.82
N GLU A 624 9.04 -9.08 33.40
CA GLU A 624 10.33 -9.28 34.06
C GLU A 624 11.49 -9.25 33.06
N ASP A 625 11.33 -9.93 31.93
CA ASP A 625 12.31 -9.90 30.83
C ASP A 625 12.41 -8.49 30.22
N PHE A 626 11.27 -7.79 30.09
CA PHE A 626 11.24 -6.41 29.61
C PHE A 626 12.01 -5.48 30.55
N ARG A 627 11.72 -5.54 31.84
CA ARG A 627 12.38 -4.73 32.88
C ARG A 627 13.90 -4.98 32.90
N ALA A 628 14.31 -6.23 32.97
CA ALA A 628 15.72 -6.60 32.97
C ALA A 628 16.47 -6.08 31.73
N LYS A 629 15.83 -6.07 30.57
CA LYS A 629 16.41 -5.52 29.36
C LYS A 629 16.41 -4.01 29.32
N ALA A 630 15.35 -3.34 29.80
CA ALA A 630 15.33 -1.89 29.95
C ALA A 630 16.46 -1.41 30.86
N GLU A 631 16.69 -2.06 31.99
CA GLU A 631 17.80 -1.76 32.90
C GLU A 631 19.16 -1.99 32.24
N LYS A 632 19.32 -3.12 31.53
CA LYS A 632 20.59 -3.47 30.84
C LYS A 632 20.97 -2.46 29.77
N TYR A 633 20.01 -1.88 29.08
CA TYR A 633 20.23 -0.95 27.97
C TYR A 633 19.91 0.51 28.35
N ALA A 634 19.74 0.82 29.63
CA ALA A 634 19.27 2.12 30.14
C ALA A 634 20.05 3.33 29.60
N ASP A 635 21.37 3.19 29.43
CA ASP A 635 22.26 4.24 28.91
C ASP A 635 22.00 4.56 27.43
N ARG A 636 21.47 3.62 26.66
CA ARG A 636 21.23 3.81 25.23
C ARG A 636 19.85 3.35 24.75
N LEU A 637 18.90 3.18 25.66
CA LEU A 637 17.53 2.82 25.32
C LEU A 637 16.88 3.98 24.55
N ALA A 638 16.63 3.78 23.25
CA ALA A 638 15.92 4.74 22.42
C ALA A 638 14.40 4.64 22.63
N GLY A 639 13.89 3.42 22.77
CA GLY A 639 12.48 3.19 23.02
C GLY A 639 12.08 1.73 22.94
N CYS A 640 10.77 1.51 22.90
CA CYS A 640 10.18 0.21 22.63
C CYS A 640 9.15 0.30 21.52
N MET A 641 8.87 -0.83 20.84
CA MET A 641 7.75 -0.97 19.91
C MET A 641 6.84 -2.09 20.40
N ILE A 642 5.64 -1.74 20.80
CA ILE A 642 4.62 -2.69 21.30
C ILE A 642 3.34 -2.57 20.48
N THR A 643 2.63 -3.67 20.27
CA THR A 643 1.34 -3.69 19.58
C THR A 643 0.20 -3.70 20.60
N TYR A 644 -0.81 -2.86 20.41
CA TYR A 644 -1.94 -2.82 21.33
C TYR A 644 -3.29 -2.56 20.61
N PRO A 645 -4.36 -3.37 20.85
CA PRO A 645 -4.33 -4.62 21.63
C PRO A 645 -3.28 -5.59 21.13
N SER A 646 -2.91 -6.59 21.96
CA SER A 646 -1.77 -7.46 21.62
C SER A 646 -1.98 -8.22 20.32
N THR A 647 -0.89 -8.64 19.70
CA THR A 647 -0.92 -9.53 18.52
C THR A 647 -1.62 -10.88 18.76
N HIS A 648 -1.93 -11.19 20.02
CA HIS A 648 -2.66 -12.39 20.40
C HIS A 648 -4.18 -12.16 20.50
N GLY A 649 -4.66 -10.98 20.11
CA GLY A 649 -6.08 -10.63 20.08
C GLY A 649 -6.68 -10.35 21.46
N VAL A 650 -5.89 -9.89 22.42
CA VAL A 650 -6.32 -9.60 23.79
C VAL A 650 -5.83 -8.25 24.29
N PHE A 651 -6.54 -7.67 25.26
CA PHE A 651 -6.09 -6.48 25.98
C PHE A 651 -5.19 -6.88 27.15
N GLU A 652 -3.89 -6.65 27.02
CA GLU A 652 -2.93 -6.85 28.10
C GLU A 652 -3.13 -5.79 29.21
N GLU A 653 -3.21 -6.24 30.46
CA GLU A 653 -3.39 -5.32 31.61
C GLU A 653 -2.10 -4.59 31.99
N THR A 654 -0.94 -5.10 31.58
CA THR A 654 0.40 -4.61 31.92
C THR A 654 0.94 -3.51 31.01
N VAL A 655 0.19 -3.11 29.97
CA VAL A 655 0.65 -2.15 28.97
C VAL A 655 1.15 -0.82 29.58
N GLN A 656 0.45 -0.29 30.58
CA GLN A 656 0.85 0.96 31.23
C GLN A 656 2.16 0.80 32.03
N GLU A 657 2.38 -0.36 32.65
CA GLU A 657 3.64 -0.68 33.33
C GLU A 657 4.81 -0.74 32.35
N ILE A 658 4.62 -1.37 31.20
CA ILE A 658 5.61 -1.42 30.11
C ILE A 658 5.99 0.00 29.64
N CYS A 659 5.00 0.87 29.45
CA CYS A 659 5.25 2.27 29.11
C CYS A 659 6.06 2.99 30.20
N GLN A 660 5.69 2.83 31.47
CA GLN A 660 6.39 3.44 32.61
C GLN A 660 7.84 2.95 32.72
N ILE A 661 8.09 1.65 32.53
CA ILE A 661 9.44 1.09 32.52
C ILE A 661 10.28 1.75 31.42
N THR A 662 9.74 1.90 30.22
CA THR A 662 10.45 2.51 29.09
C THR A 662 10.83 3.96 29.40
N HIS A 663 9.87 4.76 29.89
CA HIS A 663 10.10 6.16 30.24
C HIS A 663 11.09 6.33 31.40
N ALA A 664 11.03 5.45 32.41
CA ALA A 664 11.95 5.49 33.55
C ALA A 664 13.43 5.33 33.13
N HIS A 665 13.67 4.70 32.00
CA HIS A 665 15.01 4.50 31.44
C HIS A 665 15.34 5.46 30.28
N GLY A 666 14.53 6.53 30.09
CA GLY A 666 14.76 7.59 29.09
C GLY A 666 14.32 7.23 27.66
N GLY A 667 13.75 6.06 27.43
CA GLY A 667 13.22 5.66 26.14
C GLY A 667 11.86 6.26 25.83
N GLN A 668 11.47 6.25 24.55
CA GLN A 668 10.14 6.65 24.08
C GLN A 668 9.30 5.42 23.72
N VAL A 669 7.99 5.50 23.88
CA VAL A 669 7.07 4.38 23.63
C VAL A 669 6.41 4.54 22.27
N TYR A 670 6.72 3.61 21.38
CA TYR A 670 6.00 3.43 20.12
C TYR A 670 4.92 2.35 20.30
N ILE A 671 3.65 2.75 20.19
CA ILE A 671 2.54 1.79 20.17
C ILE A 671 2.14 1.56 18.72
N ASP A 672 2.28 0.32 18.26
CA ASP A 672 1.75 -0.09 16.96
C ASP A 672 0.22 -0.03 17.01
N GLY A 673 -0.30 1.06 16.46
CA GLY A 673 -1.72 1.35 16.33
C GLY A 673 -2.25 1.04 14.93
N ALA A 674 -1.58 0.17 14.18
CA ALA A 674 -2.00 -0.23 12.83
C ALA A 674 -3.47 -0.65 12.80
N ASN A 675 -3.93 -1.36 13.82
CA ASN A 675 -5.32 -1.77 13.98
C ASN A 675 -5.90 -1.21 15.27
N LEU A 676 -6.77 -0.21 15.16
CA LEU A 676 -7.50 0.38 16.28
C LEU A 676 -8.96 -0.15 16.36
N ASN A 677 -9.29 -1.24 15.70
CA ASN A 677 -10.68 -1.68 15.56
C ASN A 677 -11.33 -2.11 16.89
N ALA A 678 -10.52 -2.39 17.92
CA ALA A 678 -11.01 -2.61 19.28
C ALA A 678 -10.87 -1.39 20.21
N MET A 679 -10.30 -0.26 19.73
CA MET A 679 -9.94 0.85 20.62
C MET A 679 -10.77 2.11 20.42
N VAL A 680 -11.27 2.40 19.22
CA VAL A 680 -11.94 3.68 18.92
C VAL A 680 -13.12 3.93 19.86
N GLY A 681 -13.03 5.01 20.65
CA GLY A 681 -14.03 5.38 21.66
C GLY A 681 -14.04 4.51 22.92
N LEU A 682 -13.13 3.55 23.05
CA LEU A 682 -13.00 2.67 24.21
C LEU A 682 -11.68 2.85 24.96
N SER A 683 -10.59 3.11 24.24
CA SER A 683 -9.25 3.32 24.80
C SER A 683 -8.42 4.13 23.81
N ARG A 684 -7.43 4.89 24.28
CA ARG A 684 -6.59 5.75 23.45
C ARG A 684 -5.11 5.42 23.68
N PRO A 685 -4.34 5.12 22.64
CA PRO A 685 -2.92 4.75 22.78
C PRO A 685 -2.09 5.85 23.47
N GLY A 686 -2.38 7.12 23.22
CA GLY A 686 -1.70 8.23 23.90
C GLY A 686 -1.96 8.31 25.40
N ASP A 687 -3.09 7.78 25.90
CA ASP A 687 -3.40 7.75 27.33
C ASP A 687 -2.82 6.51 28.03
N LEU A 688 -2.44 5.49 27.26
CA LEU A 688 -1.74 4.32 27.80
C LEU A 688 -0.28 4.61 28.16
N GLY A 689 0.26 5.71 27.67
CA GLY A 689 1.66 6.07 27.78
C GLY A 689 2.42 5.99 26.45
N GLY A 690 1.71 5.84 25.33
CA GLY A 690 2.31 5.91 24.00
C GLY A 690 2.75 7.33 23.64
N ASP A 691 3.99 7.48 23.17
CA ASP A 691 4.52 8.75 22.68
C ASP A 691 4.27 8.95 21.19
N VAL A 692 4.24 7.86 20.44
CA VAL A 692 3.94 7.84 19.03
C VAL A 692 3.23 6.55 18.62
N SER A 693 2.31 6.67 17.66
CA SER A 693 1.71 5.52 16.95
C SER A 693 1.58 5.82 15.47
N HIS A 694 1.68 4.79 14.63
CA HIS A 694 1.13 4.90 13.29
C HIS A 694 -0.30 4.35 13.26
N LEU A 695 -1.07 4.81 12.29
CA LEU A 695 -2.46 4.44 12.09
C LEU A 695 -2.62 3.93 10.65
N ASN A 696 -3.12 2.72 10.48
CA ASN A 696 -3.47 2.27 9.13
C ASN A 696 -4.90 2.69 8.77
N LEU A 697 -5.05 3.78 8.01
CA LEU A 697 -6.37 4.26 7.61
C LEU A 697 -7.14 3.24 6.76
N HIS A 698 -6.42 2.32 6.12
CA HIS A 698 -6.96 1.20 5.35
C HIS A 698 -7.41 0.00 6.20
N LYS A 699 -7.39 0.12 7.51
CA LYS A 699 -7.94 -0.84 8.46
C LYS A 699 -9.16 -0.24 9.17
N THR A 700 -8.98 0.36 10.30
CA THR A 700 -10.05 0.91 11.14
C THR A 700 -10.84 2.04 10.47
N PHE A 701 -10.21 2.84 9.59
CA PHE A 701 -10.80 4.05 9.02
C PHE A 701 -11.23 3.90 7.55
N ALA A 702 -11.58 2.68 7.15
CA ALA A 702 -12.34 2.35 5.95
C ALA A 702 -11.72 2.69 4.58
N ILE A 703 -10.45 3.10 4.46
CA ILE A 703 -9.79 3.10 3.15
C ILE A 703 -9.71 1.63 2.69
N PRO A 704 -10.11 1.29 1.46
CA PRO A 704 -10.03 -0.08 0.98
C PRO A 704 -8.58 -0.55 0.83
N HIS A 705 -8.36 -1.85 0.94
CA HIS A 705 -7.03 -2.45 0.79
C HIS A 705 -6.52 -2.46 -0.66
N GLY A 706 -7.32 -1.98 -1.62
CA GLY A 706 -6.90 -1.72 -3.00
C GLY A 706 -6.31 -2.93 -3.73
N GLY A 707 -6.87 -4.11 -3.50
CA GLY A 707 -6.34 -5.35 -4.06
C GLY A 707 -5.00 -5.78 -3.48
N GLY A 708 -4.57 -5.15 -2.37
CA GLY A 708 -3.32 -5.46 -1.68
C GLY A 708 -2.37 -4.29 -1.48
N GLY A 709 -2.86 -3.05 -1.58
CA GLY A 709 -2.02 -1.89 -1.38
C GLY A 709 -2.77 -0.68 -0.85
N PRO A 710 -2.50 -0.26 0.39
CA PRO A 710 -3.36 0.62 1.15
C PRO A 710 -3.16 2.13 0.94
N GLY A 711 -1.97 2.61 0.83
CA GLY A 711 -1.68 4.00 0.55
C GLY A 711 -1.49 4.97 1.72
N MET A 712 -2.00 4.76 2.95
CA MET A 712 -1.86 5.74 4.06
C MET A 712 -1.56 5.10 5.41
N GLY A 713 -0.57 5.68 6.11
CA GLY A 713 -0.18 5.30 7.47
C GLY A 713 0.26 6.51 8.30
N PRO A 714 -0.64 7.47 8.60
CA PRO A 714 -0.27 8.66 9.38
C PRO A 714 0.28 8.30 10.75
N ILE A 715 1.13 9.18 11.30
CA ILE A 715 1.61 9.05 12.68
C ILE A 715 1.00 10.12 13.58
N GLY A 716 0.58 9.69 14.77
CA GLY A 716 0.19 10.56 15.86
C GLY A 716 1.27 10.62 16.93
N VAL A 717 1.54 11.79 17.48
CA VAL A 717 2.61 11.99 18.47
C VAL A 717 2.17 12.87 19.62
N LYS A 718 2.79 12.68 20.79
CA LYS A 718 2.67 13.59 21.94
C LYS A 718 3.37 14.93 21.66
N ALA A 719 2.97 15.96 22.38
CA ALA A 719 3.41 17.34 22.17
C ALA A 719 4.94 17.52 22.09
N HIS A 720 5.70 16.80 22.91
CA HIS A 720 7.16 16.89 22.93
C HIS A 720 7.84 16.35 21.67
N LEU A 721 7.14 15.52 20.90
CA LEU A 721 7.62 14.97 19.64
C LEU A 721 7.12 15.76 18.41
N ALA A 722 6.14 16.65 18.57
CA ALA A 722 5.49 17.34 17.45
C ALA A 722 6.45 18.15 16.57
N ALA A 723 7.46 18.77 17.18
CA ALA A 723 8.47 19.54 16.45
C ALA A 723 9.41 18.69 15.58
N HIS A 724 9.39 17.38 15.77
CA HIS A 724 10.28 16.41 15.12
C HIS A 724 9.56 15.57 14.04
N LEU A 725 8.31 15.89 13.74
CA LEU A 725 7.56 15.24 12.68
C LEU A 725 8.22 15.44 11.29
N PRO A 726 8.10 14.46 10.37
CA PRO A 726 8.73 14.56 9.07
C PRO A 726 8.24 15.80 8.30
N GLY A 727 9.17 16.56 7.76
CA GLY A 727 8.94 17.74 6.93
C GLY A 727 8.92 17.42 5.43
N ASN A 728 8.84 18.46 4.60
CA ASN A 728 9.02 18.35 3.16
C ASN A 728 9.79 19.58 2.64
N PRO A 729 11.06 19.44 2.24
CA PRO A 729 11.90 20.56 1.84
C PRO A 729 11.42 21.24 0.55
N VAL A 730 10.65 20.54 -0.30
CA VAL A 730 10.10 21.13 -1.53
C VAL A 730 9.05 22.21 -1.18
N THR A 731 8.29 22.00 -0.11
CA THR A 731 7.32 22.99 0.41
C THR A 731 7.93 23.97 1.42
N GLY A 732 9.19 23.81 1.76
CA GLY A 732 9.88 24.62 2.77
C GLY A 732 9.48 24.28 4.21
N GLN A 733 8.93 23.11 4.46
CA GLN A 733 8.49 22.64 5.77
C GLN A 733 9.43 21.56 6.30
N GLY A 734 10.37 21.91 7.15
CA GLY A 734 11.24 20.97 7.87
C GLY A 734 12.14 20.11 6.98
N GLU A 735 12.68 19.05 7.57
CA GLU A 735 13.60 18.09 6.95
C GLU A 735 13.11 16.66 7.18
N GLY A 736 13.77 15.68 6.56
CA GLY A 736 13.55 14.26 6.80
C GLY A 736 12.23 13.70 6.24
N PRO A 737 11.90 13.97 4.95
CA PRO A 737 10.69 13.40 4.36
C PRO A 737 10.80 11.88 4.24
N VAL A 738 9.69 11.16 4.48
CA VAL A 738 9.59 9.71 4.35
C VAL A 738 8.86 9.27 3.09
N SER A 739 8.22 10.21 2.38
CA SER A 739 7.54 9.99 1.11
C SER A 739 7.73 11.18 0.17
N ALA A 740 7.44 10.98 -1.13
CA ALA A 740 7.61 12.00 -2.15
C ALA A 740 6.72 13.24 -1.93
N ALA A 741 5.44 13.01 -1.63
CA ALA A 741 4.45 14.07 -1.48
C ALA A 741 4.31 14.54 -0.02
N PRO A 742 3.97 15.82 0.22
CA PRO A 742 3.85 16.37 1.57
C PRO A 742 2.81 15.66 2.46
N TYR A 743 1.76 15.11 1.85
CA TYR A 743 0.65 14.44 2.53
C TYR A 743 0.46 13.00 2.07
N GLY A 744 1.56 12.34 1.64
CA GLY A 744 1.53 10.95 1.22
C GLY A 744 0.53 10.70 0.09
N SER A 745 -0.38 9.77 0.29
CA SER A 745 -1.42 9.40 -0.67
C SER A 745 -2.71 10.18 -0.41
N ALA A 746 -2.67 11.49 -0.60
CA ALA A 746 -3.72 12.41 -0.15
C ALA A 746 -5.11 12.14 -0.77
N SER A 747 -5.19 11.60 -2.00
CA SER A 747 -6.48 11.39 -2.67
C SER A 747 -7.38 10.34 -2.02
N VAL A 748 -6.85 9.50 -1.13
CA VAL A 748 -7.64 8.52 -0.38
C VAL A 748 -8.05 9.03 1.01
N LEU A 749 -7.54 10.16 1.48
CA LEU A 749 -7.96 10.79 2.75
C LEU A 749 -9.45 11.13 2.80
N PRO A 750 -10.10 11.57 1.69
CA PRO A 750 -11.55 11.77 1.66
C PRO A 750 -12.35 10.57 2.17
N ILE A 751 -11.88 9.34 1.97
CA ILE A 751 -12.57 8.12 2.41
C ILE A 751 -12.64 8.05 3.93
N SER A 752 -11.51 8.18 4.63
CA SER A 752 -11.48 8.15 6.10
C SER A 752 -12.21 9.34 6.71
N TRP A 753 -12.10 10.51 6.07
CA TRP A 753 -12.84 11.69 6.50
C TRP A 753 -14.35 11.48 6.36
N ALA A 754 -14.80 10.95 5.23
CA ALA A 754 -16.19 10.57 4.99
C ALA A 754 -16.68 9.55 6.02
N TYR A 755 -15.92 8.51 6.29
CA TYR A 755 -16.24 7.49 7.30
C TYR A 755 -16.45 8.13 8.69
N CYS A 756 -15.55 9.00 9.14
CA CYS A 756 -15.71 9.71 10.39
C CYS A 756 -16.96 10.60 10.43
N LEU A 757 -17.29 11.26 9.33
CA LEU A 757 -18.45 12.14 9.23
C LEU A 757 -19.78 11.35 9.14
N LEU A 758 -19.79 10.23 8.44
CA LEU A 758 -20.96 9.34 8.33
C LEU A 758 -21.28 8.68 9.65
N MET A 759 -20.27 8.16 10.33
CA MET A 759 -20.44 7.42 11.58
C MET A 759 -20.68 8.34 12.77
N GLY A 760 -20.03 9.50 12.79
CA GLY A 760 -19.96 10.35 13.99
C GLY A 760 -19.26 9.66 15.16
N GLY A 761 -19.04 10.35 16.25
CA GLY A 761 -18.34 9.78 17.40
C GLY A 761 -19.04 8.55 17.99
N ALA A 762 -20.36 8.61 18.15
CA ALA A 762 -21.16 7.50 18.67
C ALA A 762 -21.17 6.28 17.73
N GLY A 763 -21.25 6.49 16.43
CA GLY A 763 -21.23 5.41 15.43
C GLY A 763 -19.90 4.69 15.38
N LEU A 764 -18.77 5.42 15.44
CA LEU A 764 -17.43 4.84 15.50
C LEU A 764 -17.24 4.00 16.76
N THR A 765 -17.67 4.49 17.91
CA THR A 765 -17.64 3.72 19.18
C THR A 765 -18.50 2.45 19.08
N GLN A 766 -19.68 2.56 18.46
CA GLN A 766 -20.56 1.38 18.26
C GLN A 766 -19.94 0.37 17.30
N ALA A 767 -19.27 0.81 16.24
CA ALA A 767 -18.54 -0.06 15.33
C ALA A 767 -17.48 -0.88 16.08
N THR A 768 -16.66 -0.23 16.92
CA THR A 768 -15.69 -0.91 17.78
C THR A 768 -16.32 -1.94 18.71
N ARG A 769 -17.45 -1.61 19.34
CA ARG A 769 -18.18 -2.51 20.24
C ARG A 769 -18.69 -3.74 19.51
N VAL A 770 -19.21 -3.57 18.30
CA VAL A 770 -19.71 -4.67 17.47
C VAL A 770 -18.55 -5.51 16.91
N ALA A 771 -17.42 -4.93 16.59
CA ALA A 771 -16.23 -5.70 16.22
C ALA A 771 -15.80 -6.66 17.35
N ILE A 772 -15.81 -6.18 18.59
CA ILE A 772 -15.55 -7.03 19.77
C ILE A 772 -16.65 -8.09 19.95
N LEU A 773 -17.91 -7.74 19.74
CA LEU A 773 -19.03 -8.70 19.79
C LEU A 773 -18.85 -9.82 18.77
N ASN A 774 -18.60 -9.47 17.50
CA ASN A 774 -18.47 -10.42 16.41
C ASN A 774 -17.29 -11.39 16.63
N ALA A 775 -16.15 -10.89 17.11
CA ALA A 775 -14.99 -11.72 17.41
C ALA A 775 -15.27 -12.72 18.56
N ASN A 776 -15.89 -12.24 19.66
CA ASN A 776 -16.25 -13.10 20.77
C ASN A 776 -17.32 -14.13 20.35
N TYR A 777 -18.29 -13.73 19.52
CA TYR A 777 -19.31 -14.64 19.01
C TYR A 777 -18.69 -15.79 18.22
N ILE A 778 -17.78 -15.53 17.29
CA ILE A 778 -17.05 -16.58 16.56
C ILE A 778 -16.21 -17.43 17.53
N ALA A 779 -15.49 -16.81 18.45
CA ALA A 779 -14.66 -17.51 19.41
C ALA A 779 -15.47 -18.53 20.24
N ASP A 780 -16.65 -18.14 20.75
CA ASP A 780 -17.49 -19.02 21.53
C ASP A 780 -18.22 -20.08 20.67
N ARG A 781 -18.61 -19.73 19.43
CA ARG A 781 -19.20 -20.70 18.49
C ARG A 781 -18.21 -21.81 18.11
N LEU A 782 -16.92 -21.53 18.06
CA LEU A 782 -15.88 -22.48 17.64
C LEU A 782 -15.20 -23.23 18.79
N GLU A 783 -15.31 -22.77 20.05
CA GLU A 783 -14.58 -23.31 21.22
C GLU A 783 -14.69 -24.81 21.41
N GLY A 784 -15.83 -25.39 21.17
CA GLY A 784 -16.04 -26.85 21.32
C GLY A 784 -15.41 -27.69 20.20
N ALA A 785 -15.02 -27.06 19.10
CA ALA A 785 -14.45 -27.69 17.90
C ALA A 785 -12.97 -27.35 17.71
N PHE A 786 -12.61 -26.09 17.95
CA PHE A 786 -11.27 -25.56 17.84
C PHE A 786 -10.95 -24.74 19.08
N LYS A 787 -9.86 -25.06 19.77
CA LYS A 787 -9.45 -24.31 20.95
C LYS A 787 -9.10 -22.86 20.56
N VAL A 788 -9.71 -21.90 21.24
CA VAL A 788 -9.25 -20.51 21.21
C VAL A 788 -7.98 -20.43 22.05
N LEU A 789 -6.86 -20.10 21.42
CA LEU A 789 -5.54 -20.25 22.01
C LEU A 789 -5.26 -19.23 23.11
N TYR A 790 -5.71 -17.99 22.89
CA TYR A 790 -5.51 -16.89 23.84
C TYR A 790 -6.85 -16.26 24.19
N ARG A 791 -7.07 -16.08 25.45
CA ARG A 791 -8.21 -15.33 25.99
C ARG A 791 -7.69 -14.37 27.06
N GLY A 792 -8.14 -13.15 27.00
CA GLY A 792 -7.81 -12.14 27.98
C GLY A 792 -8.72 -12.22 29.21
N ARG A 793 -8.90 -11.09 29.82
CA ARG A 793 -9.73 -10.89 31.00
C ARG A 793 -11.11 -11.56 30.85
N GLN A 794 -11.55 -12.24 31.89
CA GLN A 794 -12.85 -12.95 31.97
C GLN A 794 -13.13 -13.89 30.77
N GLY A 795 -12.08 -14.40 30.13
CA GLY A 795 -12.21 -15.33 29.02
C GLY A 795 -12.64 -14.67 27.70
N ARG A 796 -12.54 -13.36 27.54
CA ARG A 796 -12.92 -12.62 26.32
C ARG A 796 -11.73 -12.36 25.41
N VAL A 797 -12.03 -12.16 24.12
CA VAL A 797 -11.08 -11.70 23.11
C VAL A 797 -11.39 -10.26 22.71
N ALA A 798 -10.44 -9.57 22.09
CA ALA A 798 -10.65 -8.21 21.59
C ALA A 798 -11.47 -8.24 20.26
N HIS A 799 -10.99 -7.69 19.18
CA HIS A 799 -11.67 -7.67 17.88
C HIS A 799 -11.30 -8.86 16.98
N GLU A 800 -10.47 -9.75 17.44
CA GLU A 800 -9.99 -10.94 16.71
C GLU A 800 -9.70 -12.08 17.68
N CYS A 801 -9.63 -13.31 17.17
CA CYS A 801 -9.29 -14.48 17.98
C CYS A 801 -8.35 -15.41 17.22
N ILE A 802 -7.55 -16.17 17.97
CA ILE A 802 -6.62 -17.16 17.41
C ILE A 802 -7.11 -18.55 17.78
N ILE A 803 -7.37 -19.37 16.76
CA ILE A 803 -7.74 -20.78 16.97
C ILE A 803 -6.55 -21.70 16.69
N ASP A 804 -6.41 -22.75 17.51
CA ASP A 804 -5.33 -23.72 17.44
C ASP A 804 -5.72 -24.88 16.53
N THR A 805 -4.98 -25.08 15.44
CA THR A 805 -5.19 -26.22 14.52
C THR A 805 -4.07 -27.26 14.62
N ARG A 806 -3.04 -27.01 15.43
CA ARG A 806 -1.87 -27.89 15.56
C ARG A 806 -2.20 -29.32 15.96
N PRO A 807 -3.15 -29.60 16.88
CA PRO A 807 -3.48 -30.97 17.26
C PRO A 807 -3.90 -31.87 16.07
N TYR A 808 -4.46 -31.27 15.01
CA TYR A 808 -4.96 -32.01 13.86
C TYR A 808 -3.86 -32.46 12.90
N ALA A 809 -2.69 -31.84 12.95
CA ALA A 809 -1.52 -32.31 12.23
C ALA A 809 -1.07 -33.68 12.74
N ASP A 810 -1.12 -33.90 14.06
CA ASP A 810 -0.74 -35.16 14.68
C ASP A 810 -1.87 -36.21 14.56
N SER A 811 -3.10 -35.84 14.92
CA SER A 811 -4.24 -36.79 14.98
C SER A 811 -4.73 -37.22 13.59
N ALA A 812 -4.80 -36.28 12.62
CA ALA A 812 -5.39 -36.53 11.30
C ALA A 812 -4.43 -36.29 10.13
N GLY A 813 -3.24 -35.76 10.34
CA GLY A 813 -2.32 -35.32 9.27
C GLY A 813 -2.78 -34.05 8.56
N ILE A 814 -3.70 -33.29 9.16
CA ILE A 814 -4.31 -32.09 8.57
C ILE A 814 -3.60 -30.85 9.09
N THR A 815 -3.03 -30.10 8.20
CA THR A 815 -2.33 -28.83 8.49
C THR A 815 -3.27 -27.63 8.44
N VAL A 816 -2.79 -26.49 8.94
CA VAL A 816 -3.52 -25.21 8.83
C VAL A 816 -3.76 -24.82 7.36
N ASP A 817 -2.85 -25.16 6.46
CA ASP A 817 -2.99 -24.91 5.02
C ASP A 817 -4.13 -25.76 4.42
N ASP A 818 -4.28 -27.01 4.82
CA ASP A 818 -5.38 -27.87 4.37
C ASP A 818 -6.75 -27.30 4.77
N ILE A 819 -6.85 -26.78 6.00
CA ILE A 819 -8.08 -26.13 6.49
C ILE A 819 -8.34 -24.85 5.68
N ALA A 820 -7.33 -24.05 5.43
CA ALA A 820 -7.43 -22.82 4.63
C ALA A 820 -7.92 -23.14 3.20
N LYS A 821 -7.35 -24.14 2.54
CA LYS A 821 -7.79 -24.57 1.21
C LYS A 821 -9.23 -25.07 1.21
N ARG A 822 -9.64 -25.76 2.27
CA ARG A 822 -11.02 -26.25 2.39
C ARG A 822 -12.03 -25.12 2.57
N LEU A 823 -11.69 -24.04 3.26
CA LEU A 823 -12.51 -22.83 3.34
C LEU A 823 -12.75 -22.18 1.97
N MET A 824 -11.82 -22.30 1.04
CA MET A 824 -12.02 -21.80 -0.34
C MET A 824 -13.16 -22.53 -1.06
N ASP A 825 -13.37 -23.83 -0.78
CA ASP A 825 -14.52 -24.60 -1.31
C ASP A 825 -15.86 -24.08 -0.76
N CYS A 826 -15.84 -23.50 0.43
CA CYS A 826 -16.99 -22.83 1.04
C CYS A 826 -17.18 -21.38 0.52
N GLY A 827 -16.30 -20.89 -0.34
CA GLY A 827 -16.32 -19.54 -0.87
C GLY A 827 -15.82 -18.49 0.12
N PHE A 828 -14.89 -18.85 1.01
CA PHE A 828 -14.22 -17.91 1.91
C PHE A 828 -12.77 -17.73 1.57
N HIS A 829 -12.30 -16.52 1.70
CA HIS A 829 -10.88 -16.27 1.93
C HIS A 829 -10.54 -16.80 3.33
N ALA A 830 -9.51 -17.63 3.46
CA ALA A 830 -9.13 -18.13 4.77
C ALA A 830 -8.57 -17.02 5.67
N PRO A 831 -8.72 -17.16 7.00
CA PRO A 831 -8.06 -16.28 7.96
C PRO A 831 -6.54 -16.29 7.83
N THR A 832 -5.87 -15.37 8.52
CA THR A 832 -4.39 -15.31 8.54
C THR A 832 -3.83 -16.58 9.17
N MET A 833 -2.94 -17.24 8.42
CA MET A 833 -2.33 -18.51 8.81
C MET A 833 -0.99 -18.31 9.52
N SER A 834 -0.74 -19.14 10.55
CA SER A 834 0.58 -19.30 11.17
C SER A 834 1.21 -18.01 11.69
N TRP A 835 0.41 -17.04 12.10
CA TRP A 835 0.88 -15.81 12.72
C TRP A 835 -0.11 -15.36 13.82
N PRO A 836 0.37 -14.86 14.98
CA PRO A 836 1.77 -14.84 15.44
C PRO A 836 2.32 -16.21 15.84
N VAL A 837 1.48 -17.23 15.91
CA VAL A 837 1.84 -18.58 16.29
C VAL A 837 1.72 -19.53 15.10
N ALA A 838 2.77 -20.31 14.84
CA ALA A 838 2.75 -21.30 13.76
C ALA A 838 1.64 -22.33 13.95
N GLY A 839 0.96 -22.70 12.87
CA GLY A 839 -0.12 -23.71 12.88
C GLY A 839 -1.40 -23.23 13.53
N THR A 840 -1.70 -21.94 13.45
CA THR A 840 -2.95 -21.34 13.95
C THR A 840 -3.65 -20.53 12.85
N LEU A 841 -4.92 -20.20 13.08
CA LEU A 841 -5.67 -19.26 12.28
C LEU A 841 -6.07 -18.06 13.13
N MET A 842 -5.77 -16.85 12.66
CA MET A 842 -6.21 -15.60 13.29
C MET A 842 -7.41 -15.05 12.53
N ILE A 843 -8.52 -14.90 13.21
CA ILE A 843 -9.83 -14.56 12.66
C ILE A 843 -10.23 -13.17 13.15
N GLU A 844 -10.40 -12.23 12.23
CA GLU A 844 -10.97 -10.90 12.49
C GLU A 844 -12.23 -10.71 11.64
N PRO A 845 -13.42 -10.88 12.23
CA PRO A 845 -14.69 -10.63 11.56
C PRO A 845 -15.09 -9.19 11.74
N THR A 846 -14.76 -8.24 11.06
CA THR A 846 -15.07 -6.82 11.29
C THR A 846 -16.52 -6.54 11.72
N GLU A 847 -16.83 -5.33 12.15
CA GLU A 847 -18.18 -4.90 12.50
C GLU A 847 -19.14 -4.86 11.31
N SER A 848 -18.61 -4.85 10.08
CA SER A 848 -19.43 -4.75 8.86
C SER A 848 -20.07 -6.06 8.42
N GLU A 849 -19.63 -7.19 8.98
CA GLU A 849 -20.16 -8.50 8.62
C GLU A 849 -21.50 -8.81 9.28
N THR A 850 -22.41 -9.38 8.51
CA THR A 850 -23.73 -9.76 9.01
C THR A 850 -23.65 -11.02 9.87
N LYS A 851 -24.56 -11.17 10.84
CA LYS A 851 -24.66 -12.41 11.62
C LYS A 851 -24.82 -13.65 10.75
N ALA A 852 -25.56 -13.55 9.65
CA ALA A 852 -25.73 -14.66 8.71
C ALA A 852 -24.41 -15.12 8.09
N GLU A 853 -23.52 -14.19 7.76
CA GLU A 853 -22.21 -14.51 7.21
C GLU A 853 -21.25 -15.05 8.28
N LEU A 854 -21.32 -14.51 9.53
CA LEU A 854 -20.59 -15.06 10.67
C LEU A 854 -21.04 -16.51 10.97
N ASP A 855 -22.35 -16.78 10.92
CA ASP A 855 -22.89 -18.13 11.09
C ASP A 855 -22.43 -19.07 9.98
N ARG A 856 -22.50 -18.64 8.72
CA ARG A 856 -22.00 -19.40 7.56
C ARG A 856 -20.53 -19.79 7.72
N PHE A 857 -19.70 -18.84 8.18
CA PHE A 857 -18.29 -19.11 8.45
C PHE A 857 -18.11 -20.14 9.59
N CYS A 858 -18.81 -19.97 10.69
CA CYS A 858 -18.77 -20.92 11.80
C CYS A 858 -19.24 -22.32 11.38
N ASP A 859 -20.31 -22.40 10.61
CA ASP A 859 -20.86 -23.68 10.11
C ASP A 859 -19.88 -24.37 9.16
N ALA A 860 -19.19 -23.61 8.29
CA ALA A 860 -18.11 -24.13 7.45
C ALA A 860 -16.96 -24.69 8.29
N MET A 861 -16.51 -23.96 9.30
CA MET A 861 -15.45 -24.42 10.21
C MET A 861 -15.87 -25.66 10.99
N LEU A 862 -17.10 -25.73 11.49
CA LEU A 862 -17.62 -26.88 12.21
C LEU A 862 -17.71 -28.11 11.28
N ALA A 863 -18.15 -27.93 10.02
CA ALA A 863 -18.15 -29.01 9.03
C ALA A 863 -16.73 -29.52 8.72
N ILE A 864 -15.77 -28.63 8.60
CA ILE A 864 -14.35 -28.99 8.44
C ILE A 864 -13.89 -29.83 9.65
N ARG A 865 -14.32 -29.48 10.86
CA ARG A 865 -13.97 -30.27 12.06
C ARG A 865 -14.57 -31.70 12.00
N GLU A 866 -15.78 -31.86 11.48
CA GLU A 866 -16.38 -33.20 11.29
C GLU A 866 -15.63 -34.00 10.22
N GLU A 867 -15.17 -33.38 9.14
CA GLU A 867 -14.29 -34.04 8.15
C GLU A 867 -12.97 -34.49 8.79
N ILE A 868 -12.37 -33.69 9.68
CA ILE A 868 -11.18 -34.06 10.45
C ILE A 868 -11.48 -35.25 11.38
N ARG A 869 -12.65 -35.29 12.08
CA ARG A 869 -13.06 -36.39 12.93
C ARG A 869 -13.18 -37.69 12.13
N ALA A 870 -13.76 -37.64 10.94
CA ALA A 870 -13.86 -38.81 10.09
C ALA A 870 -12.48 -39.41 9.73
N ILE A 871 -11.46 -38.58 9.65
CA ILE A 871 -10.07 -39.03 9.45
C ILE A 871 -9.52 -39.62 10.76
N GLU A 872 -9.72 -38.96 11.89
CA GLU A 872 -9.30 -39.42 13.22
C GLU A 872 -9.92 -40.82 13.56
N ASP A 873 -11.20 -41.00 13.20
CA ASP A 873 -11.96 -42.24 13.43
C ASP A 873 -11.63 -43.35 12.39
N GLY A 874 -10.79 -43.06 11.39
CA GLY A 874 -10.42 -44.00 10.33
C GLY A 874 -11.49 -44.27 9.29
N THR A 875 -12.61 -43.51 9.27
CA THR A 875 -13.67 -43.64 8.27
C THR A 875 -13.33 -42.92 6.96
N MET A 876 -12.33 -42.04 6.99
CA MET A 876 -11.79 -41.31 5.84
C MET A 876 -10.26 -41.48 5.81
N PRO A 877 -9.64 -41.73 4.63
CA PRO A 877 -8.17 -41.88 4.52
C PRO A 877 -7.43 -40.58 4.85
N ARG A 878 -6.25 -40.71 5.47
CA ARG A 878 -5.40 -39.54 5.84
C ARG A 878 -4.90 -38.77 4.63
N GLU A 879 -4.55 -39.46 3.55
CA GLU A 879 -3.86 -38.88 2.38
C GLU A 879 -4.82 -38.51 1.22
N ASN A 880 -6.04 -39.07 1.22
CA ASN A 880 -7.02 -38.81 0.17
C ASN A 880 -8.39 -38.49 0.81
N ASN A 881 -8.64 -37.23 1.04
CA ASN A 881 -9.85 -36.71 1.71
C ASN A 881 -10.18 -35.30 1.22
N PRO A 882 -11.34 -34.74 1.55
CA PRO A 882 -11.75 -33.41 1.05
C PRO A 882 -10.77 -32.29 1.38
N LEU A 883 -10.09 -32.33 2.54
CA LEU A 883 -9.14 -31.28 2.94
C LEU A 883 -7.81 -31.37 2.15
N LYS A 884 -7.32 -32.57 1.91
CA LYS A 884 -6.06 -32.78 1.14
C LYS A 884 -6.25 -32.42 -0.34
N ASN A 885 -7.44 -32.66 -0.86
CA ASN A 885 -7.75 -32.40 -2.28
C ASN A 885 -8.31 -30.99 -2.53
N ALA A 886 -8.58 -30.21 -1.49
CA ALA A 886 -9.06 -28.83 -1.60
C ALA A 886 -7.96 -27.87 -2.14
N PRO A 887 -8.34 -26.80 -2.85
CA PRO A 887 -9.71 -26.47 -3.22
C PRO A 887 -10.17 -27.26 -4.45
N HIS A 888 -11.47 -27.61 -4.50
CA HIS A 888 -12.06 -28.29 -5.64
C HIS A 888 -12.48 -27.28 -6.71
N THR A 889 -12.04 -27.53 -7.95
CA THR A 889 -12.35 -26.69 -9.10
C THR A 889 -13.57 -27.24 -9.87
N MET A 890 -14.06 -26.46 -10.84
CA MET A 890 -15.08 -26.94 -11.78
C MET A 890 -14.55 -28.13 -12.61
N GLU A 891 -13.24 -28.15 -12.89
CA GLU A 891 -12.59 -29.26 -13.58
C GLU A 891 -12.68 -30.57 -12.75
N ASP A 892 -12.50 -30.50 -11.44
CA ASP A 892 -12.69 -31.64 -10.54
C ASP A 892 -14.13 -32.19 -10.61
N LEU A 893 -15.11 -31.29 -10.70
CA LEU A 893 -16.52 -31.70 -10.76
C LEU A 893 -16.85 -32.53 -12.02
N VAL A 894 -16.22 -32.24 -13.15
CA VAL A 894 -16.54 -32.85 -14.45
C VAL A 894 -15.62 -34.01 -14.82
N ARG A 895 -14.43 -34.12 -14.21
CA ARG A 895 -13.52 -35.27 -14.40
C ARG A 895 -14.07 -36.56 -13.79
N ASP A 896 -13.45 -37.71 -14.09
CA ASP A 896 -13.70 -38.96 -13.38
C ASP A 896 -13.42 -38.79 -11.87
N TRP A 897 -14.29 -39.38 -11.04
CA TRP A 897 -14.20 -39.22 -9.60
C TRP A 897 -13.79 -40.53 -8.96
N ASP A 898 -12.54 -40.63 -8.61
CA ASP A 898 -11.88 -41.79 -7.98
C ASP A 898 -11.61 -41.61 -6.48
N ARG A 899 -12.23 -40.55 -5.90
CA ARG A 899 -12.02 -40.15 -4.48
C ARG A 899 -12.95 -40.94 -3.54
N PRO A 900 -12.52 -41.20 -2.28
CA PRO A 900 -13.31 -41.97 -1.31
C PRO A 900 -14.50 -41.21 -0.70
N TYR A 901 -14.82 -40.04 -1.20
CA TYR A 901 -15.96 -39.20 -0.82
C TYR A 901 -16.74 -38.77 -2.07
N SER A 902 -17.99 -38.32 -1.87
CA SER A 902 -18.84 -37.94 -3.00
C SER A 902 -18.43 -36.59 -3.62
N ARG A 903 -18.80 -36.37 -4.90
CA ARG A 903 -18.68 -35.06 -5.56
C ARG A 903 -19.42 -33.96 -4.77
N GLU A 904 -20.57 -34.27 -4.23
CA GLU A 904 -21.33 -33.35 -3.41
C GLU A 904 -20.54 -32.92 -2.17
N GLN A 905 -19.99 -33.86 -1.44
CA GLN A 905 -19.14 -33.57 -0.28
C GLN A 905 -17.91 -32.77 -0.65
N GLY A 906 -17.23 -33.11 -1.74
CA GLY A 906 -16.06 -32.36 -2.20
C GLY A 906 -16.39 -30.94 -2.63
N CYS A 907 -17.33 -30.82 -3.58
CA CYS A 907 -17.60 -29.57 -4.28
C CYS A 907 -18.63 -28.66 -3.61
N PHE A 908 -19.53 -29.20 -2.77
CA PHE A 908 -20.61 -28.44 -2.12
C PHE A 908 -20.65 -28.70 -0.61
N PRO A 909 -19.55 -28.42 0.12
CA PRO A 909 -19.54 -28.61 1.56
C PRO A 909 -20.55 -27.67 2.25
N PRO A 910 -20.92 -27.94 3.51
CA PRO A 910 -21.70 -27.00 4.32
C PRO A 910 -21.04 -25.62 4.35
N GLY A 911 -21.86 -24.56 4.25
CA GLY A 911 -21.38 -23.18 4.11
C GLY A 911 -21.15 -22.73 2.65
N ALA A 912 -21.06 -23.62 1.68
CA ALA A 912 -21.03 -23.26 0.25
C ALA A 912 -22.43 -22.96 -0.28
N PHE A 913 -22.55 -21.88 -1.07
CA PHE A 913 -23.78 -21.62 -1.82
C PHE A 913 -23.92 -22.63 -2.98
N ARG A 914 -25.09 -23.24 -3.16
CA ARG A 914 -25.27 -24.21 -4.26
C ARG A 914 -25.51 -23.57 -5.62
N VAL A 915 -26.26 -22.48 -5.67
CA VAL A 915 -26.60 -21.78 -6.91
C VAL A 915 -25.48 -20.82 -7.30
N ASP A 916 -25.05 -19.98 -6.37
CA ASP A 916 -24.04 -18.94 -6.57
C ASP A 916 -22.67 -19.37 -6.03
N LYS A 917 -22.32 -20.66 -6.25
CA LYS A 917 -21.05 -21.17 -5.77
C LYS A 917 -19.90 -20.44 -6.42
N TYR A 918 -18.97 -19.94 -5.59
CA TYR A 918 -17.66 -19.52 -6.06
C TYR A 918 -16.79 -20.76 -6.35
N TRP A 919 -16.25 -20.83 -7.56
CA TRP A 919 -15.35 -21.88 -7.97
C TRP A 919 -13.93 -21.34 -7.98
N PRO A 920 -13.01 -21.88 -7.15
CA PRO A 920 -11.60 -21.57 -7.29
C PRO A 920 -11.13 -21.85 -8.73
N PRO A 921 -10.47 -20.90 -9.39
CA PRO A 921 -10.08 -21.05 -10.80
C PRO A 921 -8.97 -22.07 -11.01
N VAL A 922 -8.20 -22.39 -10.00
CA VAL A 922 -7.12 -23.40 -9.99
C VAL A 922 -7.19 -24.23 -8.72
N ASN A 923 -6.69 -25.46 -8.80
CA ASN A 923 -6.48 -26.31 -7.63
C ASN A 923 -5.24 -25.84 -6.84
N ARG A 924 -4.79 -26.61 -5.87
CA ARG A 924 -3.64 -26.28 -4.99
C ARG A 924 -2.40 -25.94 -5.80
N VAL A 925 -1.90 -24.71 -5.62
CA VAL A 925 -0.74 -24.20 -6.36
C VAL A 925 0.57 -24.79 -5.81
N ASP A 926 1.44 -25.27 -6.70
CA ASP A 926 2.78 -25.75 -6.35
C ASP A 926 3.75 -24.58 -6.16
N ASN A 927 3.97 -24.24 -4.91
CA ASN A 927 4.88 -23.15 -4.54
C ASN A 927 6.35 -23.50 -4.78
N VAL A 928 6.71 -24.75 -4.67
CA VAL A 928 8.10 -25.22 -4.85
C VAL A 928 8.48 -25.21 -6.32
N HIS A 929 7.58 -25.66 -7.18
CA HIS A 929 7.76 -25.58 -8.64
C HIS A 929 8.00 -24.14 -9.07
N GLY A 930 7.12 -23.21 -8.66
CA GLY A 930 7.22 -21.79 -9.05
C GLY A 930 8.49 -21.08 -8.57
N ASP A 931 9.04 -21.44 -7.40
CA ASP A 931 10.32 -20.86 -6.92
C ASP A 931 11.55 -21.48 -7.59
N ARG A 932 11.45 -22.73 -8.06
CA ARG A 932 12.52 -23.40 -8.83
C ARG A 932 12.58 -22.94 -10.28
N HIS A 933 11.43 -22.61 -10.86
CA HIS A 933 11.27 -22.18 -12.27
C HIS A 933 10.75 -20.76 -12.30
N LEU A 934 11.55 -19.81 -11.78
CA LEU A 934 11.14 -18.43 -11.55
C LEU A 934 10.89 -17.70 -12.89
N VAL A 935 9.64 -17.47 -13.20
CA VAL A 935 9.17 -16.64 -14.32
C VAL A 935 8.26 -15.56 -13.76
N CYS A 936 8.65 -14.29 -13.90
CA CYS A 936 7.95 -13.14 -13.33
C CYS A 936 7.45 -12.16 -14.40
N THR A 937 7.32 -12.63 -15.62
CA THR A 937 6.70 -11.94 -16.76
C THR A 937 5.61 -12.81 -17.34
N CYS A 938 4.77 -12.24 -18.22
CA CYS A 938 3.80 -13.04 -18.97
C CYS A 938 4.51 -14.15 -19.72
N PRO A 939 4.03 -15.40 -19.64
CA PRO A 939 4.67 -16.53 -20.29
C PRO A 939 4.72 -16.36 -21.81
N PRO A 940 5.78 -16.78 -22.50
CA PRO A 940 5.87 -16.70 -23.94
C PRO A 940 4.75 -17.51 -24.62
N MET A 941 4.40 -17.14 -25.86
CA MET A 941 3.28 -17.78 -26.58
C MET A 941 3.50 -19.28 -26.80
N GLN A 942 4.74 -19.73 -26.90
CA GLN A 942 5.05 -21.14 -27.08
C GLN A 942 4.48 -21.99 -25.93
N ASP A 943 4.56 -21.48 -24.69
CA ASP A 943 4.03 -22.19 -23.52
C ASP A 943 2.49 -22.37 -23.56
N TYR A 944 1.78 -21.57 -24.37
CA TYR A 944 0.34 -21.74 -24.59
C TYR A 944 0.04 -22.77 -25.67
N VAL A 945 0.93 -22.95 -26.64
CA VAL A 945 0.81 -23.99 -27.67
C VAL A 945 1.11 -25.35 -27.06
N ASP A 946 2.19 -25.47 -26.34
CA ASP A 946 2.63 -26.73 -25.71
C ASP A 946 1.62 -27.24 -24.65
N ALA A 947 0.86 -26.35 -24.03
CA ALA A 947 -0.21 -26.72 -23.09
C ALA A 947 -1.52 -27.17 -23.77
N ALA A 948 -1.66 -26.94 -25.10
CA ALA A 948 -2.84 -27.32 -25.85
C ALA A 948 -2.68 -28.66 -26.62
N GLU A 949 -1.45 -29.20 -26.70
CA GLU A 949 -1.10 -30.54 -27.14
C GLU A 949 -1.08 -31.56 -26.00
#